data_6ae13419bacdabcc48fde612018c407c
#
_entry.id   6ae13419bacdabcc48fde612018c407c
#
_cell.length_a   1.000
_cell.length_b   1.000
_cell.length_c   1.000
_cell.angle_alpha   90.00
_cell.angle_beta   90.00
_cell.angle_gamma   90.00
#
_symmetry.space_group_name_H-M   'P 1'
#
loop_
_entity.id
_entity.type
_entity.pdbx_description
1 polymer ?
#
loop_
_entity_poly.entity_id
_entity_poly.type
_entity_poly.pdbx_seq_one_letter_code
_entity_poly.pdbx_strand_id
1 'polypeptide(L)'
;MTSRIIALICVAAWSAPAAAAPASHAPMRPLPTASDRPLGAGPAYHVDPVNGDAASDGSAKKPWKTVDAAVKRLKPGDTLYLHGGTYFESVTLAVAGTAKAPITIRAVPGELAIIDGGLREFEEAPKAAWEPVKGGAPGEFRSVREFATIRKDSDGGRGVWVLGNFADSMVPLHGYRFEVDLRTDNQLWNVPDNVTPGAGIYVGPGVWFDWETHRIHVRLAHTQVAGQPDNYAGETDPRKLALVIGVDRSALRLDKAAYVRIQDLVLRGSATRTLEIEGSHDVELDGVTIYGGSPAVYVGSTHHLRLVRSVVRGTAAPWSSRASMKYRGNSPYLVIAGSKPPQSHDWELAYDEFTDGHDGIVVDSLKGLAFHHNRIDNFNDDGIYLTLPPRASVPEGIRIYENLVTRVYTALAFAEADDRSANPIGPGVYLYRNVFDLRDGTYGWIPKDAAGAATLSPSRMCGDHGSPTWEPLFFYHNTVINPGSAFRDYYGEQMVMGTKGTKRRLFNNVFIQVDGNPGLHVPGPNDDVMADGNLLWGMRTGPGFQGDFFAKRKARPGPDGFGAHDVFADPRLAHLVDGEPVLDLRPRGGGVVDAGVAVPTEWPDSLRAADRGKPDIGALPLGAPMLQVGPTAAPKR
;
A
#
# COMPACT_ATOMS: atom_id res chain seq x y z
N MET A 1 11.89 32.92 -75.39
CA MET A 1 12.92 32.97 -74.32
C MET A 1 12.22 32.95 -73.00
N THR A 2 12.05 31.75 -72.42
CA THR A 2 11.34 31.53 -71.13
C THR A 2 12.36 31.01 -70.11
N SER A 3 12.80 31.89 -69.20
CA SER A 3 13.70 31.51 -68.11
C SER A 3 12.91 30.75 -67.03
N ARG A 4 13.31 29.53 -66.76
CA ARG A 4 12.83 28.74 -65.58
C ARG A 4 13.75 29.06 -64.40
N ILE A 5 13.15 29.63 -63.34
CA ILE A 5 13.78 29.79 -62.03
C ILE A 5 13.60 28.46 -61.28
N ILE A 6 14.70 27.79 -60.97
CA ILE A 6 14.70 26.61 -60.07
C ILE A 6 14.93 27.14 -58.66
N ALA A 7 13.87 27.04 -57.80
CA ALA A 7 13.99 27.30 -56.39
C ALA A 7 14.55 26.06 -55.66
N LEU A 8 15.74 26.19 -55.10
CA LEU A 8 16.36 25.19 -54.24
C LEU A 8 15.72 25.30 -52.84
N ILE A 9 14.90 24.32 -52.46
CA ILE A 9 14.38 24.19 -51.13
C ILE A 9 15.41 23.43 -50.28
N CYS A 10 16.13 24.15 -49.41
CA CYS A 10 16.93 23.53 -48.34
C CYS A 10 16.01 22.97 -47.26
N VAL A 11 15.82 21.68 -47.25
CA VAL A 11 15.19 20.98 -46.12
C VAL A 11 16.23 20.87 -45.00
N ALA A 12 16.14 21.71 -43.98
CA ALA A 12 16.90 21.52 -42.77
C ALA A 12 16.30 20.31 -42.02
N ALA A 13 17.03 19.18 -42.05
CA ALA A 13 16.71 18.04 -41.23
C ALA A 13 16.94 18.42 -39.74
N TRP A 14 15.88 18.70 -39.04
CA TRP A 14 15.91 18.70 -37.58
C TRP A 14 16.12 17.26 -37.13
N SER A 15 17.33 16.94 -36.66
CA SER A 15 17.57 15.76 -35.88
C SER A 15 16.85 15.93 -34.54
N ALA A 16 15.67 15.33 -34.41
CA ALA A 16 15.05 15.15 -33.12
C ALA A 16 16.04 14.39 -32.22
N PRO A 17 16.20 14.78 -30.94
CA PRO A 17 17.00 13.98 -30.02
C PRO A 17 16.48 12.56 -30.05
N ALA A 18 17.36 11.59 -30.18
CA ALA A 18 16.99 10.18 -30.08
C ALA A 18 16.24 10.00 -28.76
N ALA A 19 14.97 9.63 -28.86
CA ALA A 19 14.19 9.28 -27.69
C ALA A 19 14.96 8.18 -26.95
N ALA A 20 15.18 8.36 -25.66
CA ALA A 20 15.74 7.31 -24.82
C ALA A 20 14.91 6.04 -25.03
N ALA A 21 15.60 4.90 -25.16
CA ALA A 21 14.91 3.62 -25.30
C ALA A 21 13.89 3.51 -24.17
N PRO A 22 12.63 3.15 -24.45
CA PRO A 22 11.64 3.06 -23.39
C PRO A 22 12.11 2.07 -22.32
N ALA A 23 11.89 2.39 -21.05
CA ALA A 23 12.11 1.45 -19.97
C ALA A 23 11.34 0.16 -20.24
N SER A 24 11.87 -1.00 -19.88
CA SER A 24 11.23 -2.29 -20.19
C SER A 24 9.87 -2.47 -19.52
N HIS A 25 9.62 -1.67 -18.50
CA HIS A 25 8.34 -1.63 -17.78
C HIS A 25 7.75 -0.24 -17.86
N ALA A 26 6.46 -0.17 -18.14
CA ALA A 26 5.72 1.06 -17.91
C ALA A 26 5.87 1.46 -16.45
N PRO A 27 5.95 2.77 -16.14
CA PRO A 27 6.01 3.23 -14.77
C PRO A 27 4.84 2.62 -13.98
N MET A 28 5.14 1.90 -12.91
CA MET A 28 4.08 1.37 -12.03
C MET A 28 3.28 2.55 -11.50
N ARG A 29 3.97 3.57 -11.04
CA ARG A 29 3.39 4.85 -10.65
C ARG A 29 4.46 5.94 -10.73
N PRO A 30 4.48 6.77 -11.75
CA PRO A 30 5.46 7.84 -11.90
C PRO A 30 5.30 8.89 -10.79
N LEU A 31 6.25 9.81 -10.71
CA LEU A 31 6.11 11.02 -9.91
C LEU A 31 4.77 11.71 -10.23
N PRO A 32 4.09 12.28 -9.22
CA PRO A 32 2.83 12.99 -9.44
C PRO A 32 3.05 14.26 -10.26
N THR A 33 1.97 14.74 -10.86
CA THR A 33 1.96 16.09 -11.42
C THR A 33 1.98 17.11 -10.28
N ALA A 34 2.64 18.26 -10.52
CA ALA A 34 2.63 19.36 -9.56
C ALA A 34 1.20 19.84 -9.26
N SER A 35 0.93 20.15 -8.00
CA SER A 35 -0.36 20.68 -7.55
C SER A 35 -0.50 22.15 -7.93
N ASP A 36 -1.67 22.54 -8.38
CA ASP A 36 -2.06 23.92 -8.65
C ASP A 36 -2.83 24.57 -7.47
N ARG A 37 -2.79 23.96 -6.28
CA ARG A 37 -3.45 24.47 -5.08
C ARG A 37 -3.05 25.94 -4.84
N PRO A 38 -4.01 26.88 -4.69
CA PRO A 38 -3.71 28.29 -4.56
C PRO A 38 -2.82 28.61 -3.35
N LEU A 39 -2.05 29.69 -3.45
CA LEU A 39 -1.26 30.20 -2.31
C LEU A 39 -2.18 30.47 -1.11
N GLY A 40 -1.71 30.10 0.09
CA GLY A 40 -2.39 30.40 1.35
C GLY A 40 -2.26 31.87 1.74
N ALA A 41 -3.13 32.31 2.65
CA ALA A 41 -3.01 33.61 3.30
C ALA A 41 -2.07 33.51 4.50
N GLY A 42 -1.35 34.57 4.81
CA GLY A 42 -0.49 34.68 5.99
C GLY A 42 0.99 34.86 5.66
N PRO A 43 1.86 34.91 6.68
CA PRO A 43 3.29 34.97 6.48
C PRO A 43 3.81 33.80 5.67
N ALA A 44 4.59 34.09 4.63
CA ALA A 44 5.09 33.07 3.71
C ALA A 44 6.61 33.18 3.57
N TYR A 45 7.27 32.03 3.67
CA TYR A 45 8.70 31.88 3.43
C TYR A 45 8.91 30.87 2.29
N HIS A 46 10.08 30.96 1.66
CA HIS A 46 10.42 30.14 0.50
C HIS A 46 11.75 29.44 0.67
N VAL A 47 11.83 28.22 0.18
CA VAL A 47 13.07 27.45 0.04
C VAL A 47 13.22 27.08 -1.43
N ASP A 48 14.43 27.20 -1.97
CA ASP A 48 14.75 26.85 -3.35
C ASP A 48 16.04 26.00 -3.38
N PRO A 49 16.01 24.77 -3.90
CA PRO A 49 17.18 23.89 -3.88
C PRO A 49 18.26 24.32 -4.86
N VAL A 50 17.92 25.17 -5.84
CA VAL A 50 18.84 25.65 -6.88
C VAL A 50 19.33 27.07 -6.55
N ASN A 51 18.40 28.02 -6.37
CA ASN A 51 18.68 29.45 -6.27
C ASN A 51 18.73 29.97 -4.82
N GLY A 52 18.38 29.13 -3.84
CA GLY A 52 18.34 29.53 -2.45
C GLY A 52 19.74 29.75 -1.84
N ASP A 53 19.80 30.59 -0.81
CA ASP A 53 21.00 30.87 -0.03
C ASP A 53 20.66 30.81 1.47
N ALA A 54 21.53 30.16 2.27
CA ALA A 54 21.36 30.01 3.70
C ALA A 54 21.32 31.35 4.47
N ALA A 55 21.97 32.40 3.94
CA ALA A 55 22.02 33.73 4.51
C ALA A 55 20.82 34.63 4.10
N SER A 56 19.98 34.17 3.19
CA SER A 56 18.78 34.87 2.72
C SER A 56 17.75 35.07 3.83
N ASP A 57 16.78 35.97 3.58
CA ASP A 57 15.67 36.25 4.52
C ASP A 57 14.46 35.31 4.40
N GLY A 58 14.48 34.41 3.42
CA GLY A 58 13.40 33.47 3.15
C GLY A 58 12.22 34.05 2.38
N SER A 59 12.33 35.28 1.88
CA SER A 59 11.30 35.83 1.00
C SER A 59 11.29 35.15 -0.37
N ALA A 60 10.20 35.28 -1.13
CA ALA A 60 10.11 34.72 -2.48
C ALA A 60 11.25 35.18 -3.43
N LYS A 61 11.83 36.38 -3.20
CA LYS A 61 12.96 36.91 -3.98
C LYS A 61 14.32 36.45 -3.46
N LYS A 62 14.39 36.05 -2.20
CA LYS A 62 15.61 35.60 -1.51
C LYS A 62 15.30 34.35 -0.69
N PRO A 63 15.01 33.22 -1.35
CA PRO A 63 14.65 32.00 -0.68
C PRO A 63 15.83 31.42 0.13
N TRP A 64 15.51 30.65 1.16
CA TRP A 64 16.50 29.85 1.86
C TRP A 64 16.95 28.66 1.00
N LYS A 65 18.08 28.05 1.36
CA LYS A 65 18.67 26.95 0.58
C LYS A 65 18.13 25.57 0.96
N THR A 66 17.92 25.30 2.24
CA THR A 66 17.63 23.96 2.76
C THR A 66 16.34 23.95 3.58
N VAL A 67 15.60 22.85 3.45
CA VAL A 67 14.33 22.67 4.17
C VAL A 67 14.60 22.48 5.65
N ASP A 68 15.59 21.65 6.04
CA ASP A 68 15.89 21.37 7.45
C ASP A 68 16.29 22.62 8.24
N ALA A 69 17.02 23.56 7.62
CA ALA A 69 17.35 24.82 8.25
C ALA A 69 16.15 25.80 8.30
N ALA A 70 15.29 25.77 7.28
CA ALA A 70 14.13 26.65 7.18
C ALA A 70 13.06 26.30 8.22
N VAL A 71 12.74 25.02 8.39
CA VAL A 71 11.67 24.59 9.31
C VAL A 71 11.94 24.99 10.75
N LYS A 72 13.21 25.09 11.16
CA LYS A 72 13.61 25.52 12.51
C LYS A 72 13.35 27.00 12.80
N ARG A 73 13.03 27.79 11.78
CA ARG A 73 12.75 29.24 11.87
C ARG A 73 11.27 29.56 11.93
N LEU A 74 10.40 28.55 11.64
CA LEU A 74 8.96 28.76 11.54
C LEU A 74 8.31 29.03 12.89
N LYS A 75 7.30 29.87 12.85
CA LYS A 75 6.44 30.23 13.99
C LYS A 75 4.98 29.84 13.70
N PRO A 76 4.13 29.78 14.72
CA PRO A 76 2.71 29.53 14.52
C PRO A 76 2.09 30.48 13.48
N GLY A 77 1.42 29.91 12.47
CA GLY A 77 0.79 30.59 11.35
C GLY A 77 1.65 30.78 10.10
N ASP A 78 2.93 30.44 10.16
CA ASP A 78 3.82 30.54 9.00
C ASP A 78 3.52 29.47 7.95
N THR A 79 3.70 29.83 6.69
CA THR A 79 3.71 28.91 5.55
C THR A 79 5.09 28.89 4.92
N LEU A 80 5.66 27.68 4.80
CA LEU A 80 6.90 27.43 4.06
C LEU A 80 6.57 26.84 2.69
N TYR A 81 6.92 27.56 1.62
CA TYR A 81 6.81 27.12 0.24
C TYR A 81 8.13 26.53 -0.25
N LEU A 82 8.08 25.31 -0.74
CA LEU A 82 9.20 24.61 -1.37
C LEU A 82 9.09 24.78 -2.88
N HIS A 83 10.09 25.43 -3.50
CA HIS A 83 10.23 25.50 -4.95
C HIS A 83 10.53 24.11 -5.53
N GLY A 84 10.20 23.91 -6.81
CA GLY A 84 10.42 22.66 -7.52
C GLY A 84 11.88 22.23 -7.56
N GLY A 85 12.07 20.92 -7.48
CA GLY A 85 13.37 20.27 -7.49
C GLY A 85 13.55 19.28 -6.36
N THR A 86 14.74 18.67 -6.30
CA THR A 86 15.05 17.65 -5.29
C THR A 86 15.91 18.24 -4.18
N TYR A 87 15.41 18.12 -2.96
CA TYR A 87 16.11 18.44 -1.72
C TYR A 87 16.71 17.16 -1.15
N PHE A 88 18.00 16.92 -1.36
CA PHE A 88 18.71 15.77 -0.82
C PHE A 88 19.01 15.96 0.67
N GLU A 89 17.96 15.83 1.48
CA GLU A 89 17.98 16.15 2.91
C GLU A 89 17.23 15.10 3.73
N SER A 90 17.59 14.99 5.00
CA SER A 90 16.78 14.34 6.03
C SER A 90 16.22 15.44 6.93
N VAL A 91 14.95 15.74 6.78
CA VAL A 91 14.31 16.90 7.45
C VAL A 91 13.68 16.44 8.75
N THR A 92 13.97 17.15 9.84
CA THR A 92 13.31 16.93 11.13
C THR A 92 12.46 18.12 11.53
N LEU A 93 11.17 17.89 11.66
CA LEU A 93 10.17 18.83 12.16
C LEU A 93 9.93 18.62 13.65
N ALA A 94 10.45 19.54 14.47
CA ALA A 94 10.17 19.59 15.91
C ALA A 94 9.56 20.97 16.24
N VAL A 95 8.46 21.31 15.57
CA VAL A 95 7.82 22.63 15.63
C VAL A 95 6.36 22.51 16.07
N ALA A 96 5.86 23.56 16.69
CA ALA A 96 4.48 23.62 17.12
C ALA A 96 3.78 24.89 16.62
N GLY A 97 2.73 24.67 15.82
CA GLY A 97 1.73 25.69 15.57
C GLY A 97 0.73 25.80 16.71
N THR A 98 -0.44 26.31 16.42
CA THR A 98 -1.61 26.29 17.31
C THR A 98 -2.87 25.95 16.51
N ALA A 99 -3.95 25.59 17.17
CA ALA A 99 -5.22 25.29 16.50
C ALA A 99 -5.72 26.45 15.61
N LYS A 100 -5.44 27.71 16.01
CA LYS A 100 -5.82 28.92 15.24
C LYS A 100 -4.76 29.35 14.25
N ALA A 101 -3.52 28.91 14.40
CA ALA A 101 -2.37 29.30 13.61
C ALA A 101 -1.45 28.09 13.33
N PRO A 102 -1.89 27.09 12.56
CA PRO A 102 -1.07 25.94 12.22
C PRO A 102 0.12 26.37 11.36
N ILE A 103 1.21 25.61 11.44
CA ILE A 103 2.36 25.76 10.52
C ILE A 103 2.08 24.91 9.27
N THR A 104 2.27 25.51 8.08
CA THR A 104 2.04 24.80 6.81
C THR A 104 3.36 24.69 6.03
N ILE A 105 3.67 23.51 5.52
CA ILE A 105 4.82 23.23 4.65
C ILE A 105 4.28 22.62 3.37
N ARG A 106 4.58 23.22 2.22
CA ARG A 106 3.97 22.80 0.96
C ARG A 106 4.77 23.19 -0.28
N ALA A 107 4.51 22.51 -1.40
CA ALA A 107 5.06 22.90 -2.68
C ALA A 107 4.51 24.26 -3.16
N VAL A 108 5.30 25.00 -3.94
CA VAL A 108 4.85 26.15 -4.71
C VAL A 108 3.84 25.65 -5.77
N PRO A 109 2.70 26.34 -5.98
CA PRO A 109 1.75 25.94 -7.02
C PRO A 109 2.39 25.78 -8.39
N GLY A 110 2.12 24.67 -9.06
CA GLY A 110 2.69 24.34 -10.37
C GLY A 110 4.13 23.80 -10.34
N GLU A 111 4.71 23.63 -9.15
CA GLU A 111 6.07 23.13 -8.99
C GLU A 111 6.08 21.81 -8.20
N LEU A 112 6.93 20.85 -8.62
CA LEU A 112 7.09 19.57 -7.93
C LEU A 112 8.27 19.63 -6.98
N ALA A 113 8.01 19.60 -5.68
CA ALA A 113 9.03 19.59 -4.64
C ALA A 113 9.22 18.19 -4.06
N ILE A 114 10.45 17.69 -4.05
CA ILE A 114 10.83 16.35 -3.63
C ILE A 114 11.82 16.46 -2.46
N ILE A 115 11.47 15.90 -1.31
CA ILE A 115 12.42 15.67 -0.21
C ILE A 115 12.96 14.25 -0.36
N ASP A 116 14.24 14.14 -0.62
CA ASP A 116 14.94 12.89 -0.89
C ASP A 116 15.97 12.59 0.19
N GLY A 117 15.71 11.58 0.99
CA GLY A 117 16.64 11.07 2.00
C GLY A 117 17.81 10.27 1.41
N GLY A 118 17.80 9.99 0.11
CA GLY A 118 18.75 9.13 -0.58
C GLY A 118 20.12 9.76 -0.86
N LEU A 119 20.87 9.05 -1.64
CA LEU A 119 22.25 9.37 -1.97
C LEU A 119 22.32 10.07 -3.32
N ARG A 120 22.58 11.36 -3.28
CA ARG A 120 22.54 12.29 -4.43
C ARG A 120 23.37 11.85 -5.64
N GLU A 121 24.56 11.27 -5.40
CA GLU A 121 25.50 10.89 -6.45
C GLU A 121 24.95 9.86 -7.44
N PHE A 122 24.04 9.00 -7.00
CA PHE A 122 23.48 7.95 -7.86
C PHE A 122 22.38 8.46 -8.80
N GLU A 123 21.83 9.61 -8.48
CA GLU A 123 20.84 10.30 -9.33
C GLU A 123 21.49 11.34 -10.24
N GLU A 124 22.35 12.23 -9.67
CA GLU A 124 22.91 13.37 -10.41
C GLU A 124 24.23 13.06 -11.15
N ALA A 125 25.01 12.11 -10.68
CA ALA A 125 26.30 11.76 -11.23
C ALA A 125 26.55 10.23 -11.36
N PRO A 126 25.59 9.46 -11.90
CA PRO A 126 25.65 8.00 -11.88
C PRO A 126 26.90 7.44 -12.56
N LYS A 127 27.41 8.10 -13.61
CA LYS A 127 28.64 7.71 -14.31
C LYS A 127 29.86 7.68 -13.39
N ALA A 128 29.93 8.58 -12.41
CA ALA A 128 31.03 8.66 -11.46
C ALA A 128 30.76 7.88 -10.18
N ALA A 129 29.48 7.54 -9.90
CA ALA A 129 29.08 6.88 -8.67
C ALA A 129 29.26 5.34 -8.72
N TRP A 130 29.23 4.76 -9.92
CA TRP A 130 29.30 3.32 -10.12
C TRP A 130 30.56 2.86 -10.83
N GLU A 131 31.17 1.75 -10.35
CA GLU A 131 32.25 1.04 -11.01
C GLU A 131 31.91 -0.44 -11.21
N PRO A 132 32.37 -1.09 -12.31
CA PRO A 132 32.17 -2.52 -12.52
C PRO A 132 32.88 -3.34 -11.44
N VAL A 133 32.27 -4.45 -11.00
CA VAL A 133 32.89 -5.36 -10.04
C VAL A 133 33.79 -6.35 -10.78
N LYS A 134 35.11 -6.26 -10.55
CA LYS A 134 36.06 -7.21 -11.11
C LYS A 134 35.88 -8.57 -10.43
N GLY A 135 35.55 -9.60 -11.22
CA GLY A 135 35.28 -10.95 -10.71
C GLY A 135 33.90 -11.13 -10.09
N GLY A 136 33.04 -10.12 -10.17
CA GLY A 136 31.62 -10.22 -9.83
C GLY A 136 30.78 -10.88 -10.94
N ALA A 137 29.46 -10.88 -10.76
CA ALA A 137 28.55 -11.37 -11.79
C ALA A 137 28.56 -10.45 -13.03
N PRO A 138 28.24 -10.99 -14.23
CA PRO A 138 28.09 -10.17 -15.43
C PRO A 138 27.05 -9.06 -15.21
N GLY A 139 27.46 -7.80 -15.44
CA GLY A 139 26.60 -6.63 -15.23
C GLY A 139 26.46 -6.21 -13.76
N GLU A 140 27.28 -6.71 -12.87
CA GLU A 140 27.37 -6.23 -11.49
C GLU A 140 28.26 -4.98 -11.40
N PHE A 141 27.72 -3.96 -10.74
CA PHE A 141 28.42 -2.73 -10.40
C PHE A 141 28.36 -2.52 -8.89
N ARG A 142 29.33 -1.74 -8.39
CA ARG A 142 29.33 -1.30 -6.98
C ARG A 142 29.55 0.20 -6.89
N SER A 143 29.18 0.77 -5.77
CA SER A 143 29.48 2.17 -5.47
C SER A 143 30.98 2.43 -5.43
N VAL A 144 31.41 3.54 -6.03
CA VAL A 144 32.81 3.99 -5.93
C VAL A 144 33.14 4.41 -4.49
N ARG A 145 32.19 5.01 -3.80
CA ARG A 145 32.32 5.43 -2.39
C ARG A 145 31.89 4.33 -1.42
N GLU A 146 32.52 4.28 -0.27
CA GLU A 146 32.15 3.44 0.87
C GLU A 146 31.15 4.16 1.78
N PHE A 147 30.26 3.39 2.41
CA PHE A 147 29.16 3.88 3.27
C PHE A 147 29.23 3.25 4.67
N ALA A 148 30.35 3.41 5.35
CA ALA A 148 30.59 2.83 6.68
C ALA A 148 29.63 3.34 7.78
N THR A 149 28.85 4.39 7.50
CA THR A 149 27.85 4.93 8.44
C THR A 149 26.50 4.24 8.37
N ILE A 150 26.23 3.44 7.34
CA ILE A 150 25.02 2.63 7.28
C ILE A 150 25.05 1.62 8.42
N ARG A 151 24.03 1.63 9.25
CA ARG A 151 23.94 0.78 10.44
C ARG A 151 23.18 -0.51 10.14
N LYS A 152 23.69 -1.59 10.70
CA LYS A 152 22.98 -2.87 10.73
C LYS A 152 21.87 -2.76 11.76
N ASP A 153 20.61 -2.92 11.33
CA ASP A 153 19.50 -2.91 12.25
C ASP A 153 19.55 -4.10 13.20
N SER A 154 19.14 -3.87 14.46
CA SER A 154 19.11 -4.88 15.50
C SER A 154 17.96 -5.89 15.37
N ASP A 155 17.05 -5.70 14.40
CA ASP A 155 15.82 -6.47 14.22
C ASP A 155 16.01 -7.87 13.60
N GLY A 156 17.09 -8.54 13.96
CA GLY A 156 17.25 -9.97 13.67
C GLY A 156 17.42 -10.35 12.20
N GLY A 157 17.79 -9.42 11.33
CA GLY A 157 18.27 -9.74 9.98
C GLY A 157 17.18 -9.94 8.92
N ARG A 158 15.99 -9.42 9.10
CA ARG A 158 14.90 -9.48 8.09
C ARG A 158 14.90 -8.30 7.12
N GLY A 159 15.66 -7.26 7.35
CA GLY A 159 15.73 -6.06 6.51
C GLY A 159 16.85 -6.09 5.48
N VAL A 160 16.69 -5.34 4.42
CA VAL A 160 17.79 -4.84 3.59
C VAL A 160 18.08 -3.40 3.98
N TRP A 161 19.33 -3.00 3.89
CA TRP A 161 19.79 -1.71 4.42
C TRP A 161 19.90 -0.63 3.35
N VAL A 162 19.69 -1.04 2.11
CA VAL A 162 19.68 -0.17 0.94
C VAL A 162 18.49 -0.57 0.08
N LEU A 163 17.68 0.40 -0.29
CA LEU A 163 16.59 0.24 -1.25
C LEU A 163 16.87 1.10 -2.48
N GLY A 164 16.37 0.68 -3.62
CA GLY A 164 16.57 1.40 -4.87
C GLY A 164 15.29 1.53 -5.69
N ASN A 165 15.24 2.60 -6.47
CA ASN A 165 14.21 2.80 -7.50
C ASN A 165 14.86 3.41 -8.74
N PHE A 166 14.31 3.14 -9.91
CA PHE A 166 14.59 3.96 -11.10
C PHE A 166 13.98 5.34 -10.89
N ALA A 167 14.79 6.41 -11.01
CA ALA A 167 14.36 7.75 -10.64
C ALA A 167 13.27 8.34 -11.55
N ASP A 168 13.23 7.92 -12.83
CA ASP A 168 12.28 8.39 -13.84
C ASP A 168 10.88 7.76 -13.69
N SER A 169 10.85 6.48 -13.31
CA SER A 169 9.64 5.68 -13.27
C SER A 169 9.19 5.33 -11.87
N MET A 170 10.06 5.54 -10.87
CA MET A 170 9.89 5.10 -9.49
C MET A 170 9.59 3.59 -9.34
N VAL A 171 9.95 2.80 -10.35
CA VAL A 171 9.89 1.33 -10.27
C VAL A 171 10.94 0.87 -9.26
N PRO A 172 10.55 0.08 -8.23
CA PRO A 172 11.49 -0.42 -7.23
C PRO A 172 12.49 -1.42 -7.80
N LEU A 173 13.69 -1.42 -7.25
CA LEU A 173 14.67 -2.47 -7.40
C LEU A 173 14.47 -3.52 -6.29
N HIS A 174 14.70 -4.79 -6.59
CA HIS A 174 14.65 -5.83 -5.56
C HIS A 174 15.78 -5.63 -4.53
N GLY A 175 15.44 -5.53 -3.27
CA GLY A 175 16.44 -5.46 -2.20
C GLY A 175 16.94 -6.86 -1.85
N TYR A 176 18.10 -7.26 -2.32
CA TYR A 176 18.68 -8.55 -2.02
C TYR A 176 19.25 -8.61 -0.61
N ARG A 177 18.93 -9.68 0.11
CA ARG A 177 19.48 -9.94 1.45
C ARG A 177 20.84 -10.64 1.36
N PHE A 178 21.06 -11.45 0.33
CA PHE A 178 22.23 -12.32 0.19
C PHE A 178 22.98 -12.00 -1.11
N GLU A 179 24.31 -11.91 -1.00
CA GLU A 179 25.22 -11.73 -2.13
C GLU A 179 25.02 -12.78 -3.22
N VAL A 180 24.87 -14.05 -2.81
CA VAL A 180 24.69 -15.18 -3.71
C VAL A 180 23.47 -15.03 -4.62
N ASP A 181 22.42 -14.35 -4.16
CA ASP A 181 21.22 -14.09 -4.96
C ASP A 181 21.47 -13.03 -6.04
N LEU A 182 22.19 -11.98 -5.71
CA LEU A 182 22.57 -10.95 -6.68
C LEU A 182 23.50 -11.52 -7.77
N ARG A 183 24.37 -12.47 -7.43
CA ARG A 183 25.48 -12.94 -8.29
C ARG A 183 25.17 -14.18 -9.11
N THR A 184 24.14 -14.95 -8.78
CA THR A 184 23.81 -16.17 -9.50
C THR A 184 23.18 -15.89 -10.88
N ASP A 185 23.30 -16.86 -11.78
CA ASP A 185 22.55 -16.89 -13.05
C ASP A 185 21.29 -17.76 -12.96
N ASN A 186 21.06 -18.41 -11.82
CA ASN A 186 19.85 -19.17 -11.57
C ASN A 186 18.66 -18.23 -11.36
N GLN A 187 17.70 -18.28 -12.28
CA GLN A 187 16.53 -17.40 -12.30
C GLN A 187 15.28 -18.21 -12.02
N LEU A 188 14.59 -17.87 -10.95
CA LEU A 188 13.31 -18.47 -10.58
C LEU A 188 12.39 -17.37 -10.05
N TRP A 189 11.17 -17.33 -10.54
CA TRP A 189 10.15 -16.48 -9.92
C TRP A 189 9.63 -17.08 -8.61
N ASN A 190 9.36 -18.39 -8.63
CA ASN A 190 8.91 -19.09 -7.44
C ASN A 190 10.09 -19.57 -6.61
N VAL A 191 10.38 -18.84 -5.58
CA VAL A 191 11.45 -19.15 -4.64
C VAL A 191 10.95 -20.20 -3.65
N PRO A 192 11.64 -21.33 -3.46
CA PRO A 192 11.28 -22.28 -2.43
C PRO A 192 11.32 -21.66 -1.03
N ASP A 193 10.34 -22.01 -0.17
CA ASP A 193 10.29 -21.60 1.23
C ASP A 193 11.55 -22.00 2.02
N ASN A 194 12.13 -23.12 1.64
CA ASN A 194 13.36 -23.61 2.23
C ASN A 194 14.55 -23.12 1.41
N VAL A 195 15.15 -22.04 1.88
CA VAL A 195 16.42 -21.56 1.34
C VAL A 195 17.51 -22.59 1.64
N THR A 196 17.90 -23.38 0.64
CA THR A 196 19.12 -24.17 0.77
C THR A 196 20.29 -23.22 0.85
N PRO A 197 21.06 -23.21 1.95
CA PRO A 197 22.25 -22.37 2.03
C PRO A 197 23.16 -22.64 0.82
N GLY A 198 23.52 -21.57 0.09
CA GLY A 198 24.41 -21.64 -1.06
C GLY A 198 23.75 -21.71 -2.44
N ALA A 199 22.46 -21.95 -2.56
CA ALA A 199 21.75 -21.84 -3.85
C ALA A 199 21.17 -20.43 -4.02
N GLY A 200 21.82 -19.60 -4.83
CA GLY A 200 21.33 -18.25 -5.15
C GLY A 200 20.16 -18.28 -6.12
N ILE A 201 19.32 -17.26 -6.06
CA ILE A 201 18.21 -17.01 -6.99
C ILE A 201 18.17 -15.54 -7.36
N TYR A 202 18.46 -15.24 -8.62
CA TYR A 202 18.33 -13.90 -9.18
C TYR A 202 16.90 -13.71 -9.72
N VAL A 203 16.16 -12.80 -9.11
CA VAL A 203 14.76 -12.54 -9.51
C VAL A 203 14.63 -11.39 -10.50
N GLY A 204 15.63 -10.51 -10.58
CA GLY A 204 15.66 -9.36 -11.49
C GLY A 204 16.48 -8.20 -10.94
N PRO A 205 16.44 -7.02 -11.58
CA PRO A 205 17.17 -5.84 -11.14
C PRO A 205 17.03 -5.56 -9.66
N GLY A 206 18.18 -5.38 -9.01
CA GLY A 206 18.20 -5.20 -7.56
C GLY A 206 19.48 -4.64 -7.01
N VAL A 207 19.45 -4.38 -5.72
CA VAL A 207 20.55 -3.83 -4.92
C VAL A 207 20.87 -4.75 -3.75
N TRP A 208 22.12 -4.75 -3.35
CA TRP A 208 22.63 -5.45 -2.17
C TRP A 208 23.69 -4.58 -1.48
N PHE A 209 23.76 -4.64 -0.16
CA PHE A 209 24.78 -3.93 0.61
C PHE A 209 25.82 -4.90 1.15
N ASP A 210 27.08 -4.68 0.76
CA ASP A 210 28.22 -5.46 1.23
C ASP A 210 28.72 -4.91 2.56
N TRP A 211 28.54 -5.69 3.62
CA TRP A 211 28.96 -5.35 4.98
C TRP A 211 30.47 -5.40 5.22
N GLU A 212 31.21 -6.12 4.37
CA GLU A 212 32.67 -6.23 4.51
C GLU A 212 33.36 -5.01 3.89
N THR A 213 32.91 -4.59 2.72
CA THR A 213 33.50 -3.47 1.99
C THR A 213 32.71 -2.17 2.17
N HIS A 214 31.58 -2.20 2.86
CA HIS A 214 30.67 -1.06 3.03
C HIS A 214 30.25 -0.42 1.70
N ARG A 215 30.08 -1.23 0.66
CA ARG A 215 29.69 -0.76 -0.68
C ARG A 215 28.31 -1.25 -1.07
N ILE A 216 27.64 -0.42 -1.87
CA ILE A 216 26.35 -0.73 -2.45
C ILE A 216 26.59 -1.42 -3.78
N HIS A 217 26.07 -2.62 -3.96
CA HIS A 217 26.11 -3.37 -5.19
C HIS A 217 24.76 -3.26 -5.93
N VAL A 218 24.82 -3.19 -7.26
CA VAL A 218 23.66 -3.19 -8.13
C VAL A 218 23.89 -4.11 -9.31
N ARG A 219 22.87 -4.86 -9.68
CA ARG A 219 22.84 -5.65 -10.92
C ARG A 219 21.50 -5.43 -11.59
N LEU A 220 21.52 -4.96 -12.85
CA LEU A 220 20.34 -4.67 -13.67
C LEU A 220 20.23 -5.63 -14.85
N ALA A 221 20.75 -6.85 -14.72
CA ALA A 221 20.75 -7.83 -15.80
C ALA A 221 19.31 -8.19 -16.20
N HIS A 222 19.12 -8.41 -17.51
CA HIS A 222 17.85 -8.87 -18.07
C HIS A 222 17.44 -10.22 -17.48
N THR A 223 16.14 -10.46 -17.36
CA THR A 223 15.58 -11.73 -16.90
C THR A 223 14.69 -12.36 -17.97
N GLN A 224 14.57 -13.69 -17.94
CA GLN A 224 13.68 -14.49 -18.79
C GLN A 224 13.14 -15.65 -17.97
N VAL A 225 12.40 -15.32 -16.91
CA VAL A 225 11.89 -16.33 -15.97
C VAL A 225 10.52 -16.78 -16.42
N ALA A 226 10.37 -18.10 -16.63
CA ALA A 226 9.08 -18.68 -16.97
C ALA A 226 8.06 -18.47 -15.83
N GLY A 227 6.86 -18.01 -16.18
CA GLY A 227 5.80 -17.73 -15.21
C GLY A 227 5.95 -16.41 -14.43
N GLN A 228 7.03 -15.66 -14.63
CA GLN A 228 7.13 -14.30 -14.13
C GLN A 228 6.31 -13.36 -15.01
N PRO A 229 5.36 -12.59 -14.45
CA PRO A 229 4.52 -11.69 -15.24
C PRO A 229 5.34 -10.60 -15.93
N ASP A 230 6.38 -10.10 -15.28
CA ASP A 230 7.20 -8.98 -15.74
C ASP A 230 8.70 -9.30 -15.68
N ASN A 231 9.28 -9.59 -16.83
CA ASN A 231 10.73 -9.74 -16.98
C ASN A 231 11.36 -8.39 -17.36
N TYR A 232 12.49 -8.07 -16.72
CA TYR A 232 13.20 -6.84 -17.04
C TYR A 232 13.98 -6.95 -18.33
N ALA A 233 13.85 -5.95 -19.22
CA ALA A 233 14.54 -5.84 -20.49
C ALA A 233 15.10 -4.42 -20.79
N GLY A 234 15.19 -3.54 -19.80
CA GLY A 234 15.69 -2.17 -19.92
C GLY A 234 17.22 -2.03 -19.97
N GLU A 235 17.73 -0.81 -19.75
CA GLU A 235 19.18 -0.53 -19.67
C GLU A 235 19.79 -1.26 -18.45
N THR A 236 20.95 -1.89 -18.67
CA THR A 236 21.64 -2.69 -17.65
C THR A 236 22.86 -2.02 -17.05
N ASP A 237 23.34 -0.93 -17.62
CA ASP A 237 24.46 -0.15 -17.10
C ASP A 237 23.96 0.98 -16.18
N PRO A 238 24.12 0.86 -14.85
CA PRO A 238 23.62 1.86 -13.92
C PRO A 238 24.29 3.23 -14.06
N ARG A 239 25.42 3.32 -14.75
CA ARG A 239 26.09 4.61 -15.04
C ARG A 239 25.34 5.47 -16.04
N LYS A 240 24.36 4.90 -16.74
CA LYS A 240 23.50 5.58 -17.72
C LYS A 240 22.10 5.88 -17.16
N LEU A 241 21.83 5.50 -15.93
CA LEU A 241 20.52 5.60 -15.31
C LEU A 241 20.62 6.42 -14.01
N ALA A 242 19.65 7.26 -13.79
CA ALA A 242 19.46 7.88 -12.48
C ALA A 242 18.74 6.87 -11.56
N LEU A 243 19.36 6.54 -10.44
CA LEU A 243 18.80 5.65 -9.43
C LEU A 243 18.62 6.41 -8.11
N VAL A 244 17.43 6.32 -7.53
CA VAL A 244 17.19 6.76 -6.15
C VAL A 244 17.69 5.64 -5.24
N ILE A 245 18.75 5.89 -4.50
CA ILE A 245 19.33 4.92 -3.56
C ILE A 245 19.07 5.40 -2.13
N GLY A 246 18.13 4.75 -1.47
CA GLY A 246 17.75 5.01 -0.10
C GLY A 246 18.64 4.28 0.91
N VAL A 247 18.92 4.92 2.03
CA VAL A 247 19.70 4.41 3.14
C VAL A 247 18.95 4.54 4.47
N ASP A 248 19.59 4.24 5.59
CA ASP A 248 19.03 4.18 6.94
C ASP A 248 18.69 5.57 7.56
N ARG A 249 18.03 6.44 6.79
CA ARG A 249 17.57 7.75 7.27
C ARG A 249 16.21 8.12 6.68
N SER A 250 15.39 8.79 7.47
CA SER A 250 14.08 9.29 7.01
C SER A 250 14.23 10.48 6.07
N ALA A 251 13.40 10.57 5.04
CA ALA A 251 13.28 11.80 4.26
C ALA A 251 12.63 12.91 5.10
N LEU A 252 11.56 12.58 5.81
CA LEU A 252 10.86 13.50 6.71
C LEU A 252 10.54 12.83 8.03
N ARG A 253 10.91 13.48 9.13
CA ARG A 253 10.56 13.08 10.50
C ARG A 253 9.82 14.20 11.22
N LEU A 254 8.66 13.90 11.78
CA LEU A 254 7.95 14.75 12.72
C LEU A 254 8.22 14.20 14.13
N ASP A 255 8.90 14.98 14.96
CA ASP A 255 9.24 14.61 16.33
C ASP A 255 8.58 15.58 17.31
N LYS A 256 7.53 15.14 17.97
CA LYS A 256 6.72 15.97 18.88
C LYS A 256 6.20 17.25 18.22
N ALA A 257 5.91 17.17 16.92
CA ALA A 257 5.32 18.28 16.18
C ALA A 257 3.83 18.42 16.52
N ALA A 258 3.34 19.66 16.49
CA ALA A 258 1.95 19.94 16.80
C ALA A 258 1.34 20.99 15.86
N TYR A 259 0.09 20.79 15.44
CA TYR A 259 -0.62 21.70 14.54
C TYR A 259 0.18 21.99 13.26
N VAL A 260 0.58 20.93 12.54
CA VAL A 260 1.39 21.00 11.33
C VAL A 260 0.61 20.46 10.14
N ARG A 261 0.67 21.12 9.01
CA ARG A 261 0.13 20.71 7.72
C ARG A 261 1.24 20.50 6.70
N ILE A 262 1.30 19.31 6.11
CA ILE A 262 2.23 18.98 5.02
C ILE A 262 1.40 18.78 3.76
N GLN A 263 1.70 19.52 2.68
CA GLN A 263 0.84 19.50 1.50
C GLN A 263 1.65 19.39 0.20
N ASP A 264 1.16 18.55 -0.73
CA ASP A 264 1.61 18.49 -2.12
C ASP A 264 3.12 18.23 -2.29
N LEU A 265 3.73 17.44 -1.41
CA LEU A 265 5.14 17.08 -1.42
C LEU A 265 5.37 15.63 -1.85
N VAL A 266 6.54 15.38 -2.43
CA VAL A 266 7.04 14.02 -2.65
C VAL A 266 8.12 13.70 -1.62
N LEU A 267 8.03 12.54 -0.99
CA LEU A 267 8.99 12.00 -0.03
C LEU A 267 9.54 10.68 -0.56
N ARG A 268 10.87 10.53 -0.62
CA ARG A 268 11.51 9.31 -1.12
C ARG A 268 12.92 9.13 -0.58
N GLY A 269 13.62 8.07 -0.99
CA GLY A 269 15.04 7.89 -0.76
C GLY A 269 15.40 7.40 0.64
N SER A 270 14.57 6.53 1.25
CA SER A 270 14.86 5.88 2.52
C SER A 270 14.83 4.36 2.36
N ALA A 271 15.72 3.66 3.05
CA ALA A 271 15.65 2.21 3.22
C ALA A 271 14.96 1.81 4.54
N THR A 272 14.76 2.77 5.42
CA THR A 272 14.00 2.61 6.66
C THR A 272 12.66 3.37 6.53
N ARG A 273 12.35 4.28 7.42
CA ARG A 273 11.09 5.03 7.45
C ARG A 273 11.17 6.25 6.56
N THR A 274 10.53 6.24 5.40
CA THR A 274 10.54 7.44 4.53
C THR A 274 9.85 8.61 5.20
N LEU A 275 8.68 8.35 5.80
CA LEU A 275 8.00 9.27 6.71
C LEU A 275 7.92 8.66 8.10
N GLU A 276 8.40 9.39 9.10
CA GLU A 276 8.30 9.02 10.51
C GLU A 276 7.56 10.10 11.29
N ILE A 277 6.55 9.72 12.08
CA ILE A 277 5.81 10.61 12.95
C ILE A 277 5.81 10.01 14.36
N GLU A 278 6.39 10.71 15.31
CA GLU A 278 6.54 10.21 16.68
C GLU A 278 6.11 11.29 17.68
N GLY A 279 5.27 10.93 18.65
CA GLY A 279 4.86 11.79 19.75
C GLY A 279 4.18 13.10 19.35
N SER A 280 3.61 13.15 18.14
CA SER A 280 3.05 14.35 17.53
C SER A 280 1.53 14.42 17.67
N HIS A 281 0.95 15.59 17.42
CA HIS A 281 -0.51 15.72 17.43
C HIS A 281 -1.02 16.83 16.50
N ASP A 282 -2.29 16.70 16.08
CA ASP A 282 -2.92 17.65 15.17
C ASP A 282 -2.07 17.83 13.88
N VAL A 283 -1.73 16.70 13.26
CA VAL A 283 -0.93 16.64 12.03
C VAL A 283 -1.83 16.29 10.85
N GLU A 284 -1.73 17.08 9.78
CA GLU A 284 -2.42 16.82 8.51
C GLU A 284 -1.40 16.65 7.38
N LEU A 285 -1.47 15.52 6.67
CA LEU A 285 -0.78 15.30 5.40
C LEU A 285 -1.84 15.25 4.30
N ASP A 286 -1.72 16.08 3.28
CA ASP A 286 -2.72 16.28 2.25
C ASP A 286 -2.08 16.36 0.85
N GLY A 287 -2.36 15.38 -0.01
CA GLY A 287 -1.76 15.32 -1.34
C GLY A 287 -0.27 14.96 -1.34
N VAL A 288 0.21 14.24 -0.34
CA VAL A 288 1.61 13.82 -0.24
C VAL A 288 1.81 12.49 -0.95
N THR A 289 2.90 12.37 -1.72
CA THR A 289 3.29 11.12 -2.36
C THR A 289 4.56 10.58 -1.70
N ILE A 290 4.53 9.33 -1.22
CA ILE A 290 5.60 8.70 -0.45
C ILE A 290 6.05 7.44 -1.18
N TYR A 291 7.36 7.30 -1.42
CA TYR A 291 7.95 6.16 -2.11
C TYR A 291 8.95 5.41 -1.22
N GLY A 292 8.81 4.09 -1.23
CA GLY A 292 9.77 3.18 -0.60
C GLY A 292 9.77 3.26 0.92
N GLY A 293 10.79 2.66 1.49
CA GLY A 293 10.95 2.55 2.94
C GLY A 293 10.51 1.19 3.49
N SER A 294 10.99 0.89 4.69
CA SER A 294 10.72 -0.34 5.43
C SER A 294 10.46 -0.02 6.92
N PRO A 295 9.27 0.45 7.28
CA PRO A 295 8.10 0.79 6.42
C PRO A 295 8.23 2.13 5.68
N ALA A 296 7.36 2.37 4.68
CA ALA A 296 7.28 3.67 4.04
C ALA A 296 6.79 4.75 5.01
N VAL A 297 5.78 4.44 5.81
CA VAL A 297 5.21 5.32 6.84
C VAL A 297 5.21 4.63 8.20
N TYR A 298 5.80 5.27 9.17
CA TYR A 298 5.73 4.84 10.58
C TYR A 298 5.12 5.95 11.44
N VAL A 299 4.14 5.59 12.24
CA VAL A 299 3.51 6.54 13.17
C VAL A 299 3.39 5.90 14.55
N GLY A 300 3.97 6.56 15.56
CA GLY A 300 3.91 6.13 16.95
C GLY A 300 3.48 7.25 17.88
N SER A 301 2.75 6.90 18.95
CA SER A 301 2.38 7.82 20.05
C SER A 301 1.78 9.16 19.55
N THR A 302 0.95 9.10 18.50
CA THR A 302 0.43 10.28 17.79
C THR A 302 -1.09 10.32 17.83
N HIS A 303 -1.68 11.50 17.99
CA HIS A 303 -3.13 11.67 18.00
C HIS A 303 -3.61 12.81 17.10
N HIS A 304 -4.89 12.77 16.68
CA HIS A 304 -5.49 13.68 15.72
C HIS A 304 -4.67 13.74 14.40
N LEU A 305 -4.33 12.57 13.84
CA LEU A 305 -3.64 12.46 12.56
C LEU A 305 -4.62 12.37 11.40
N ARG A 306 -4.39 13.15 10.36
CA ARG A 306 -5.09 13.05 9.08
C ARG A 306 -4.10 12.80 7.95
N LEU A 307 -4.28 11.70 7.23
CA LEU A 307 -3.63 11.45 5.96
C LEU A 307 -4.75 11.41 4.92
N VAL A 308 -4.71 12.33 3.96
CA VAL A 308 -5.81 12.48 3.01
C VAL A 308 -5.29 12.77 1.60
N ARG A 309 -5.94 12.20 0.58
CA ARG A 309 -5.61 12.39 -0.84
C ARG A 309 -4.15 12.11 -1.16
N SER A 310 -3.54 11.21 -0.44
CA SER A 310 -2.12 10.91 -0.51
C SER A 310 -1.86 9.55 -1.17
N VAL A 311 -0.65 9.35 -1.66
CA VAL A 311 -0.20 8.10 -2.28
C VAL A 311 0.97 7.55 -1.49
N VAL A 312 0.89 6.30 -1.05
CA VAL A 312 1.97 5.59 -0.36
C VAL A 312 2.32 4.34 -1.16
N ARG A 313 3.57 4.24 -1.59
CA ARG A 313 4.05 3.16 -2.44
C ARG A 313 5.18 2.38 -1.80
N GLY A 314 5.05 1.07 -1.87
CA GLY A 314 6.02 0.14 -1.30
C GLY A 314 7.21 -0.15 -2.22
N THR A 315 7.85 -1.26 -1.93
CA THR A 315 9.13 -1.69 -2.50
C THR A 315 9.01 -2.95 -3.36
N ALA A 316 7.78 -3.39 -3.68
CA ALA A 316 7.58 -4.56 -4.52
C ALA A 316 7.93 -4.25 -5.98
N ALA A 317 9.06 -4.77 -6.44
CA ALA A 317 9.45 -4.67 -7.84
C ALA A 317 8.53 -5.57 -8.71
N PRO A 318 8.27 -5.22 -9.98
CA PRO A 318 7.42 -6.02 -10.87
C PRO A 318 7.86 -7.47 -11.03
N TRP A 319 9.16 -7.72 -10.93
CA TRP A 319 9.79 -9.04 -11.01
C TRP A 319 9.89 -9.78 -9.67
N SER A 320 9.43 -9.18 -8.58
CA SER A 320 9.46 -9.83 -7.26
C SER A 320 8.18 -10.61 -7.00
N SER A 321 8.32 -11.80 -6.45
CA SER A 321 7.21 -12.60 -5.92
C SER A 321 7.10 -12.43 -4.39
N ARG A 322 6.00 -12.89 -3.81
CA ARG A 322 5.84 -12.97 -2.35
C ARG A 322 7.03 -13.70 -1.70
N ALA A 323 7.37 -14.85 -2.24
CA ALA A 323 8.43 -15.69 -1.68
C ALA A 323 9.82 -15.04 -1.81
N SER A 324 10.13 -14.39 -2.94
CA SER A 324 11.40 -13.69 -3.12
C SER A 324 11.54 -12.52 -2.16
N MET A 325 10.48 -11.78 -1.88
CA MET A 325 10.50 -10.71 -0.88
C MET A 325 10.62 -11.26 0.53
N LYS A 326 9.78 -12.22 0.90
CA LYS A 326 9.70 -12.74 2.27
C LYS A 326 10.96 -13.48 2.72
N TYR A 327 11.55 -14.29 1.83
CA TYR A 327 12.64 -15.20 2.22
C TYR A 327 14.02 -14.72 1.76
N ARG A 328 14.11 -13.92 0.72
CA ARG A 328 15.40 -13.53 0.11
C ARG A 328 15.58 -12.02 -0.07
N GLY A 329 14.57 -11.25 0.22
CA GLY A 329 14.56 -9.81 0.01
C GLY A 329 14.08 -9.03 1.22
N ASN A 330 13.45 -7.93 0.93
CA ASN A 330 12.82 -7.05 1.90
C ASN A 330 11.30 -7.30 1.91
N SER A 331 10.74 -7.57 3.07
CA SER A 331 9.30 -7.80 3.27
C SER A 331 8.72 -6.81 4.29
N PRO A 332 8.70 -5.51 3.96
CA PRO A 332 8.22 -4.51 4.90
C PRO A 332 6.70 -4.45 4.92
N TYR A 333 6.18 -3.99 6.05
CA TYR A 333 4.89 -3.33 6.08
C TYR A 333 4.98 -1.99 5.36
N LEU A 334 3.94 -1.62 4.63
CA LEU A 334 3.88 -0.30 3.98
C LEU A 334 3.66 0.81 5.00
N VAL A 335 2.69 0.62 5.88
CA VAL A 335 2.34 1.57 6.95
C VAL A 335 2.26 0.84 8.28
N ILE A 336 2.94 1.36 9.30
CA ILE A 336 2.77 0.92 10.70
C ILE A 336 2.09 2.04 11.47
N ALA A 337 0.90 1.74 11.98
CA ALA A 337 0.02 2.69 12.63
C ALA A 337 -0.16 2.38 14.11
N GLY A 338 0.42 3.16 14.99
CA GLY A 338 0.10 3.19 16.40
C GLY A 338 0.93 2.31 17.35
N SER A 339 2.10 1.84 16.99
CA SER A 339 2.84 0.74 17.64
C SER A 339 3.50 1.00 19.00
N LYS A 340 3.42 2.21 19.59
CA LYS A 340 4.10 2.53 20.86
C LYS A 340 3.20 3.23 21.87
N PRO A 341 3.41 2.99 23.17
CA PRO A 341 2.82 3.81 24.23
C PRO A 341 3.38 5.26 24.22
N PRO A 342 2.57 6.28 24.58
CA PRO A 342 1.14 6.19 24.81
C PRO A 342 0.36 5.83 23.56
N GLN A 343 -0.81 5.21 23.74
CA GLN A 343 -1.65 4.76 22.61
C GLN A 343 -2.03 5.89 21.70
N SER A 344 -1.81 5.69 20.40
CA SER A 344 -2.26 6.62 19.35
C SER A 344 -3.79 6.62 19.25
N HIS A 345 -4.37 7.79 18.94
CA HIS A 345 -5.83 7.89 18.86
C HIS A 345 -6.32 8.97 17.89
N ASP A 346 -7.59 8.85 17.47
CA ASP A 346 -8.32 9.80 16.63
C ASP A 346 -7.63 10.10 15.28
N TRP A 347 -7.56 9.04 14.44
CA TRP A 347 -6.97 9.15 13.11
C TRP A 347 -8.02 9.08 12.00
N GLU A 348 -7.75 9.79 10.92
CA GLU A 348 -8.45 9.69 9.65
C GLU A 348 -7.43 9.41 8.54
N LEU A 349 -7.62 8.31 7.82
CA LEU A 349 -6.92 7.99 6.58
C LEU A 349 -7.96 7.86 5.48
N ALA A 350 -8.01 8.83 4.55
CA ALA A 350 -9.14 8.93 3.64
C ALA A 350 -8.77 9.39 2.24
N TYR A 351 -9.36 8.75 1.23
CA TYR A 351 -9.07 9.02 -0.18
C TYR A 351 -7.60 8.84 -0.53
N ASP A 352 -6.94 7.93 0.15
CA ASP A 352 -5.54 7.61 -0.10
C ASP A 352 -5.40 6.41 -1.04
N GLU A 353 -4.21 6.27 -1.60
CA GLU A 353 -3.81 5.11 -2.38
C GLU A 353 -2.59 4.46 -1.73
N PHE A 354 -2.73 3.20 -1.33
CA PHE A 354 -1.68 2.37 -0.76
C PHE A 354 -1.37 1.24 -1.72
N THR A 355 -0.12 1.15 -2.22
CA THR A 355 0.18 0.20 -3.30
C THR A 355 1.60 -0.35 -3.29
N ASP A 356 1.78 -1.45 -4.05
CA ASP A 356 3.07 -1.99 -4.47
C ASP A 356 3.96 -2.42 -3.30
N GLY A 357 3.41 -3.22 -2.40
CA GLY A 357 4.09 -3.66 -1.19
C GLY A 357 4.13 -5.17 -0.99
N HIS A 358 4.81 -5.57 0.09
CA HIS A 358 4.69 -6.92 0.63
C HIS A 358 3.46 -6.99 1.52
N ASP A 359 3.52 -6.37 2.69
CA ASP A 359 2.38 -6.16 3.57
C ASP A 359 1.90 -4.71 3.49
N GLY A 360 0.60 -4.52 3.60
CA GLY A 360 -0.03 -3.21 3.46
C GLY A 360 -0.04 -2.41 4.77
N ILE A 361 -1.23 -2.18 5.30
CA ILE A 361 -1.45 -1.30 6.44
C ILE A 361 -1.59 -2.12 7.72
N VAL A 362 -0.64 -1.97 8.64
CA VAL A 362 -0.71 -2.55 9.98
C VAL A 362 -1.42 -1.58 10.90
N VAL A 363 -2.57 -1.98 11.41
CA VAL A 363 -3.31 -1.26 12.46
C VAL A 363 -2.95 -1.90 13.80
N ASP A 364 -2.14 -1.19 14.57
CA ASP A 364 -1.58 -1.67 15.82
C ASP A 364 -1.92 -0.72 16.97
N SER A 365 -2.56 -1.19 18.01
CA SER A 365 -2.84 -0.41 19.24
C SER A 365 -3.51 0.95 19.03
N LEU A 366 -4.34 1.12 18.03
CA LEU A 366 -4.95 2.41 17.71
C LEU A 366 -6.35 2.52 18.30
N LYS A 367 -6.66 3.71 18.84
CA LYS A 367 -7.99 4.05 19.35
C LYS A 367 -8.62 5.13 18.48
N GLY A 368 -9.80 4.85 17.91
CA GLY A 368 -10.46 5.80 17.02
C GLY A 368 -9.77 5.93 15.66
N LEU A 369 -10.09 5.04 14.72
CA LEU A 369 -9.65 5.12 13.34
C LEU A 369 -10.87 5.23 12.42
N ALA A 370 -10.85 6.22 11.53
CA ALA A 370 -11.67 6.27 10.32
C ALA A 370 -10.77 6.00 9.10
N PHE A 371 -10.87 4.80 8.54
CA PHE A 371 -10.12 4.38 7.35
C PHE A 371 -11.10 4.17 6.21
N HIS A 372 -11.20 5.13 5.27
CA HIS A 372 -12.29 5.11 4.30
C HIS A 372 -11.96 5.74 2.95
N HIS A 373 -12.69 5.31 1.91
CA HIS A 373 -12.52 5.77 0.53
C HIS A 373 -11.10 5.58 0.00
N ASN A 374 -10.36 4.63 0.57
CA ASN A 374 -9.00 4.35 0.16
C ASN A 374 -8.97 3.25 -0.92
N ARG A 375 -7.95 3.29 -1.75
CA ARG A 375 -7.57 2.22 -2.64
C ARG A 375 -6.37 1.49 -2.07
N ILE A 376 -6.51 0.19 -1.84
CA ILE A 376 -5.45 -0.73 -1.42
C ILE A 376 -5.21 -1.68 -2.59
N ASP A 377 -4.02 -1.66 -3.19
CA ASP A 377 -3.80 -2.34 -4.45
C ASP A 377 -2.38 -2.91 -4.56
N ASN A 378 -2.26 -4.14 -5.07
CA ASN A 378 -0.98 -4.76 -5.41
C ASN A 378 -0.07 -5.04 -4.20
N PHE A 379 -0.57 -5.84 -3.26
CA PHE A 379 0.22 -6.39 -2.16
C PHE A 379 0.41 -7.90 -2.35
N ASN A 380 1.66 -8.34 -2.33
CA ASN A 380 1.95 -9.74 -2.56
C ASN A 380 1.84 -10.62 -1.30
N ASP A 381 1.52 -10.04 -0.15
CA ASP A 381 1.05 -10.72 1.07
C ASP A 381 -0.24 -10.03 1.58
N ASP A 382 -0.23 -9.37 2.71
CA ASP A 382 -1.44 -8.90 3.38
C ASP A 382 -1.82 -7.46 2.99
N GLY A 383 -3.09 -7.20 2.66
CA GLY A 383 -3.57 -5.86 2.35
C GLY A 383 -3.78 -5.00 3.61
N ILE A 384 -4.58 -5.50 4.54
CA ILE A 384 -4.84 -4.88 5.84
C ILE A 384 -4.48 -5.89 6.92
N TYR A 385 -3.58 -5.51 7.79
CA TYR A 385 -3.08 -6.34 8.86
C TYR A 385 -3.53 -5.78 10.20
N LEU A 386 -4.42 -6.50 10.86
CA LEU A 386 -4.94 -6.11 12.16
C LEU A 386 -4.12 -6.82 13.24
N THR A 387 -3.25 -6.08 13.90
CA THR A 387 -2.42 -6.62 14.98
C THR A 387 -2.89 -6.11 16.33
N LEU A 388 -2.59 -6.87 17.35
CA LEU A 388 -2.76 -6.44 18.71
C LEU A 388 -1.43 -6.59 19.43
N PRO A 389 -0.95 -5.52 20.04
CA PRO A 389 0.21 -5.65 20.90
C PRO A 389 -0.14 -6.50 22.11
N PRO A 390 0.83 -7.27 22.58
CA PRO A 390 0.66 -7.95 23.84
C PRO A 390 0.40 -6.94 24.95
N ARG A 391 -0.76 -7.02 25.60
CA ARG A 391 -1.06 -6.53 26.95
C ARG A 391 -1.35 -5.04 27.21
N ALA A 392 -1.08 -4.09 26.34
CA ALA A 392 -1.10 -2.68 26.78
C ALA A 392 -2.31 -1.85 26.34
N SER A 393 -2.90 -2.16 25.19
CA SER A 393 -3.99 -1.35 24.66
C SER A 393 -4.83 -2.12 23.65
N VAL A 394 -6.11 -1.96 23.75
CA VAL A 394 -7.12 -2.62 22.92
C VAL A 394 -7.52 -1.65 21.82
N PRO A 395 -7.54 -2.04 20.54
CA PRO A 395 -8.13 -1.23 19.49
C PRO A 395 -9.59 -0.92 19.80
N GLU A 396 -9.93 0.34 19.77
CA GLU A 396 -11.26 0.84 20.07
C GLU A 396 -11.73 1.80 19.00
N GLY A 397 -12.97 1.65 18.53
CA GLY A 397 -13.54 2.57 17.56
C GLY A 397 -12.88 2.50 16.18
N ILE A 398 -12.38 1.35 15.77
CA ILE A 398 -11.79 1.12 14.45
C ILE A 398 -12.90 0.95 13.44
N ARG A 399 -12.94 1.82 12.43
CA ARG A 399 -13.89 1.79 11.33
C ARG A 399 -13.17 1.78 9.99
N ILE A 400 -13.37 0.71 9.22
CA ILE A 400 -12.81 0.50 7.89
C ILE A 400 -13.98 0.38 6.92
N TYR A 401 -14.19 1.40 6.07
CA TYR A 401 -15.41 1.47 5.27
C TYR A 401 -15.23 2.19 3.94
N GLU A 402 -16.04 1.81 2.96
CA GLU A 402 -16.02 2.40 1.60
C GLU A 402 -14.63 2.39 0.96
N ASN A 403 -13.85 1.33 1.22
CA ASN A 403 -12.57 1.12 0.57
C ASN A 403 -12.68 0.13 -0.59
N LEU A 404 -11.75 0.22 -1.53
CA LEU A 404 -11.55 -0.76 -2.59
C LEU A 404 -10.21 -1.47 -2.37
N VAL A 405 -10.25 -2.79 -2.20
CA VAL A 405 -9.08 -3.65 -2.05
C VAL A 405 -8.97 -4.53 -3.27
N THR A 406 -7.84 -4.45 -4.00
CA THR A 406 -7.62 -5.19 -5.24
C THR A 406 -6.21 -5.76 -5.28
N ARG A 407 -6.01 -6.85 -6.02
CA ARG A 407 -4.70 -7.48 -6.27
C ARG A 407 -3.86 -7.69 -5.00
N VAL A 408 -4.47 -8.23 -3.97
CA VAL A 408 -3.79 -8.59 -2.72
C VAL A 408 -3.81 -10.10 -2.54
N TYR A 409 -2.79 -10.67 -1.89
CA TYR A 409 -2.82 -12.09 -1.60
C TYR A 409 -3.80 -12.43 -0.48
N THR A 410 -3.72 -11.72 0.62
CA THR A 410 -4.69 -11.81 1.73
C THR A 410 -5.30 -10.43 1.96
N ALA A 411 -6.61 -10.29 1.89
CA ALA A 411 -7.23 -8.99 2.10
C ALA A 411 -7.15 -8.54 3.56
N LEU A 412 -7.43 -9.45 4.51
CA LEU A 412 -7.37 -9.20 5.94
C LEU A 412 -6.51 -10.26 6.63
N ALA A 413 -5.42 -9.85 7.25
CA ALA A 413 -4.62 -10.69 8.12
C ALA A 413 -4.83 -10.33 9.59
N PHE A 414 -4.80 -11.35 10.44
CA PHE A 414 -4.93 -11.20 11.89
C PHE A 414 -3.68 -11.74 12.56
N ALA A 415 -3.01 -10.92 13.37
CA ALA A 415 -1.89 -11.39 14.16
C ALA A 415 -2.34 -12.28 15.31
N GLU A 416 -1.45 -13.19 15.70
CA GLU A 416 -1.60 -13.87 16.98
C GLU A 416 -1.63 -12.84 18.11
N ALA A 417 -2.71 -12.87 18.88
CA ALA A 417 -2.74 -12.24 20.17
C ALA A 417 -2.17 -13.22 21.20
N ASP A 418 -1.39 -12.72 22.13
CA ASP A 418 -1.10 -13.44 23.37
C ASP A 418 -2.41 -13.87 24.05
N ASP A 419 -2.34 -14.88 24.89
CA ASP A 419 -3.48 -15.34 25.68
C ASP A 419 -4.19 -14.16 26.37
N ARG A 420 -5.39 -13.87 25.91
CA ARG A 420 -6.23 -12.76 26.40
C ARG A 420 -7.36 -13.22 27.29
N SER A 421 -7.36 -14.46 27.71
CA SER A 421 -8.38 -14.99 28.61
C SER A 421 -8.56 -14.14 29.89
N ALA A 422 -7.53 -13.39 30.29
CA ALA A 422 -7.55 -12.50 31.44
C ALA A 422 -7.90 -11.02 31.11
N ASN A 423 -8.01 -10.64 29.85
CA ASN A 423 -8.30 -9.26 29.45
C ASN A 423 -9.67 -9.15 28.77
N PRO A 424 -10.50 -8.18 29.14
CA PRO A 424 -11.78 -7.98 28.46
C PRO A 424 -11.54 -7.64 27.00
N ILE A 425 -12.35 -8.24 26.13
CA ILE A 425 -12.39 -7.96 24.71
C ILE A 425 -12.96 -6.56 24.53
N GLY A 426 -12.23 -5.72 23.80
CA GLY A 426 -12.64 -4.34 23.55
C GLY A 426 -13.88 -4.17 22.67
N PRO A 427 -14.27 -2.94 22.35
CA PRO A 427 -15.51 -2.63 21.66
C PRO A 427 -15.58 -3.07 20.21
N GLY A 428 -14.48 -3.53 19.61
CA GLY A 428 -14.48 -4.18 18.32
C GLY A 428 -14.03 -3.35 17.13
N VAL A 429 -13.90 -4.05 15.99
CA VAL A 429 -13.49 -3.51 14.68
C VAL A 429 -14.67 -3.61 13.71
N TYR A 430 -15.02 -2.52 13.07
CA TYR A 430 -16.14 -2.43 12.14
C TYR A 430 -15.62 -2.32 10.70
N LEU A 431 -15.94 -3.33 9.86
CA LEU A 431 -15.65 -3.33 8.43
C LEU A 431 -16.99 -3.34 7.67
N TYR A 432 -17.29 -2.26 6.97
CA TYR A 432 -18.58 -2.12 6.30
C TYR A 432 -18.49 -1.32 5.00
N ARG A 433 -19.36 -1.62 4.05
CA ARG A 433 -19.44 -0.94 2.76
C ARG A 433 -18.13 -0.99 1.93
N ASN A 434 -17.22 -1.92 2.23
CA ASN A 434 -16.00 -2.13 1.45
C ASN A 434 -16.25 -3.04 0.26
N VAL A 435 -15.41 -2.88 -0.76
CA VAL A 435 -15.29 -3.79 -1.90
C VAL A 435 -13.94 -4.48 -1.85
N PHE A 436 -13.94 -5.80 -1.84
CA PHE A 436 -12.77 -6.65 -1.95
C PHE A 436 -12.83 -7.41 -3.28
N ASP A 437 -12.11 -6.90 -4.28
CA ASP A 437 -11.97 -7.58 -5.57
C ASP A 437 -10.65 -8.35 -5.61
N LEU A 438 -10.72 -9.63 -5.33
CA LEU A 438 -9.56 -10.50 -5.17
C LEU A 438 -9.24 -11.30 -6.45
N ARG A 439 -9.85 -10.98 -7.58
CA ARG A 439 -9.75 -11.77 -8.80
C ARG A 439 -8.35 -11.79 -9.41
N ASP A 440 -7.64 -10.68 -9.36
CA ASP A 440 -6.35 -10.49 -10.01
C ASP A 440 -5.15 -10.56 -9.06
N GLY A 441 -5.33 -11.15 -7.90
CA GLY A 441 -4.26 -11.39 -6.94
C GLY A 441 -3.36 -12.53 -7.39
N THR A 442 -2.27 -12.20 -8.10
CA THR A 442 -1.37 -13.19 -8.70
C THR A 442 -0.13 -13.50 -7.86
N TYR A 443 -0.04 -12.95 -6.68
CA TYR A 443 1.22 -12.92 -5.92
C TYR A 443 1.32 -13.96 -4.83
N GLY A 444 0.39 -14.90 -4.80
CA GLY A 444 0.27 -15.86 -3.73
C GLY A 444 1.48 -16.75 -3.50
N TRP A 445 1.51 -17.31 -2.31
CA TRP A 445 2.38 -18.42 -1.98
C TRP A 445 2.09 -19.58 -2.96
N ILE A 446 3.14 -20.18 -3.51
CA ILE A 446 3.01 -21.24 -4.48
C ILE A 446 3.42 -22.55 -3.80
N PRO A 447 2.46 -23.39 -3.36
CA PRO A 447 2.80 -24.72 -2.91
C PRO A 447 3.41 -25.49 -4.07
N LYS A 448 4.48 -26.24 -3.81
CA LYS A 448 4.98 -27.22 -4.76
C LYS A 448 3.95 -28.34 -4.86
N ASP A 449 3.52 -28.66 -6.07
CA ASP A 449 2.85 -29.93 -6.31
C ASP A 449 3.82 -31.10 -6.08
N ALA A 450 3.31 -32.33 -6.12
CA ALA A 450 4.12 -33.53 -5.95
C ALA A 450 5.22 -33.70 -7.03
N ALA A 451 5.12 -32.99 -8.15
CA ALA A 451 6.10 -32.95 -9.24
C ALA A 451 7.09 -31.78 -9.10
N GLY A 452 6.93 -30.92 -8.10
CA GLY A 452 7.76 -29.73 -7.90
C GLY A 452 7.40 -28.56 -8.79
N ALA A 453 6.30 -28.64 -9.54
CA ALA A 453 5.78 -27.54 -10.33
C ALA A 453 5.09 -26.51 -9.44
N ALA A 454 5.37 -25.26 -9.71
CA ALA A 454 4.78 -24.16 -8.96
C ALA A 454 3.38 -23.84 -9.53
N THR A 455 2.39 -23.84 -8.67
CA THR A 455 1.04 -23.35 -9.00
C THR A 455 0.78 -22.05 -8.26
N LEU A 456 0.24 -21.04 -8.95
CA LEU A 456 -0.17 -19.80 -8.34
C LEU A 456 -1.28 -20.06 -7.32
N SER A 457 -1.10 -19.56 -6.12
CA SER A 457 -2.15 -19.58 -5.11
C SER A 457 -3.10 -18.42 -5.38
N PRO A 458 -4.41 -18.65 -5.44
CA PRO A 458 -5.36 -17.56 -5.56
C PRO A 458 -5.38 -16.71 -4.30
N SER A 459 -5.76 -15.46 -4.47
CA SER A 459 -6.02 -14.53 -3.37
C SER A 459 -7.11 -15.05 -2.43
N ARG A 460 -7.10 -14.57 -1.21
CA ARG A 460 -8.04 -14.98 -0.15
C ARG A 460 -8.52 -13.77 0.65
N MET A 461 -9.73 -13.89 1.20
CA MET A 461 -10.28 -12.81 2.03
C MET A 461 -9.56 -12.70 3.37
N CYS A 462 -9.36 -13.81 4.05
CA CYS A 462 -8.68 -13.88 5.35
C CYS A 462 -7.70 -15.03 5.37
N GLY A 463 -6.72 -14.92 6.20
CA GLY A 463 -5.77 -16.00 6.42
C GLY A 463 -4.46 -15.52 6.98
N ASP A 464 -3.60 -16.45 7.16
CA ASP A 464 -2.21 -16.41 7.41
C ASP A 464 -1.76 -16.37 8.87
N HIS A 465 -1.85 -15.38 9.64
CA HIS A 465 -1.32 -15.40 11.00
C HIS A 465 -2.41 -15.66 12.04
N GLY A 466 -3.43 -16.39 11.63
CA GLY A 466 -4.68 -16.58 12.30
C GLY A 466 -4.62 -16.89 13.76
N SER A 467 -4.75 -15.87 14.56
CA SER A 467 -5.23 -16.10 15.89
C SER A 467 -6.75 -15.94 15.93
N PRO A 468 -7.44 -16.92 16.49
CA PRO A 468 -8.88 -16.82 16.67
C PRO A 468 -9.30 -15.86 17.80
N THR A 469 -8.37 -15.28 18.53
CA THR A 469 -8.63 -14.59 19.82
C THR A 469 -8.81 -13.10 19.70
N TRP A 470 -9.36 -12.65 18.58
CA TRP A 470 -9.48 -11.23 18.30
C TRP A 470 -10.71 -10.57 18.88
N GLU A 471 -10.61 -9.23 18.95
CA GLU A 471 -11.69 -8.31 19.26
C GLU A 471 -12.97 -8.65 18.51
N PRO A 472 -14.13 -8.23 18.99
CA PRO A 472 -15.34 -8.34 18.23
C PRO A 472 -15.16 -7.78 16.82
N LEU A 473 -15.39 -8.61 15.81
CA LEU A 473 -15.30 -8.23 14.41
C LEU A 473 -16.70 -8.14 13.82
N PHE A 474 -17.04 -6.95 13.35
CA PHE A 474 -18.31 -6.65 12.70
C PHE A 474 -18.06 -6.44 11.20
N PHE A 475 -18.40 -7.44 10.40
CA PHE A 475 -18.21 -7.44 8.96
C PHE A 475 -19.58 -7.46 8.28
N TYR A 476 -20.03 -6.31 7.77
CA TYR A 476 -21.39 -6.17 7.24
C TYR A 476 -21.47 -5.21 6.07
N HIS A 477 -22.44 -5.44 5.18
CA HIS A 477 -22.60 -4.66 3.97
C HIS A 477 -21.32 -4.55 3.12
N ASN A 478 -20.50 -5.57 3.05
CA ASN A 478 -19.35 -5.59 2.14
C ASN A 478 -19.67 -6.40 0.87
N THR A 479 -18.93 -6.15 -0.19
CA THR A 479 -18.93 -6.98 -1.41
C THR A 479 -17.57 -7.61 -1.58
N VAL A 480 -17.53 -8.93 -1.63
CA VAL A 480 -16.32 -9.74 -1.78
C VAL A 480 -16.41 -10.55 -3.07
N ILE A 481 -15.43 -10.41 -3.95
CA ILE A 481 -15.32 -11.13 -5.22
C ILE A 481 -14.05 -11.96 -5.18
N ASN A 482 -14.20 -13.29 -5.16
CA ASN A 482 -13.09 -14.21 -4.98
C ASN A 482 -12.78 -14.98 -6.27
N PRO A 483 -11.48 -15.17 -6.62
CA PRO A 483 -11.09 -15.74 -7.90
C PRO A 483 -11.41 -17.23 -8.06
N GLY A 484 -11.29 -18.05 -7.05
CA GLY A 484 -11.40 -19.47 -7.30
C GLY A 484 -11.41 -20.39 -6.08
N SER A 485 -11.83 -21.63 -6.32
CA SER A 485 -12.04 -22.67 -5.33
C SER A 485 -10.86 -23.61 -5.12
N ALA A 486 -9.71 -23.36 -5.70
CA ALA A 486 -8.56 -24.27 -5.62
C ALA A 486 -8.08 -24.48 -4.17
N PHE A 487 -8.45 -23.59 -3.28
CA PHE A 487 -8.19 -23.69 -1.84
C PHE A 487 -9.48 -23.73 -1.07
N ARG A 488 -9.63 -24.78 -0.30
CA ARG A 488 -10.72 -24.95 0.63
C ARG A 488 -10.76 -23.80 1.63
N ASP A 489 -11.95 -23.23 1.80
CA ASP A 489 -12.43 -22.65 3.06
C ASP A 489 -11.81 -21.35 3.58
N TYR A 490 -11.13 -20.56 2.75
CA TYR A 490 -10.54 -19.31 3.25
C TYR A 490 -11.50 -18.12 3.33
N TYR A 491 -12.78 -18.34 3.00
CA TYR A 491 -13.74 -17.28 3.14
C TYR A 491 -14.03 -16.90 4.55
N GLY A 492 -13.90 -17.76 5.40
CA GLY A 492 -14.49 -17.54 6.65
C GLY A 492 -13.80 -18.15 7.83
N GLU A 493 -12.86 -19.06 7.60
CA GLU A 493 -12.31 -19.77 8.74
C GLU A 493 -11.84 -18.80 9.81
N GLN A 494 -11.02 -17.82 9.47
CA GLN A 494 -10.54 -16.87 10.48
C GLN A 494 -11.52 -15.76 10.81
N MET A 495 -12.39 -15.37 9.87
CA MET A 495 -13.46 -14.41 10.20
C MET A 495 -14.52 -15.01 11.11
N VAL A 496 -14.70 -16.32 11.07
CA VAL A 496 -15.70 -17.02 11.87
C VAL A 496 -15.11 -17.95 12.92
N MET A 497 -13.81 -18.28 12.88
CA MET A 497 -13.15 -18.98 13.98
C MET A 497 -12.95 -18.03 15.15
N GLY A 498 -13.85 -18.10 16.09
CA GLY A 498 -13.70 -17.44 17.37
C GLY A 498 -13.33 -18.45 18.45
N THR A 499 -12.41 -18.15 19.32
CA THR A 499 -12.37 -18.74 20.65
C THR A 499 -13.55 -18.23 21.46
N LYS A 500 -13.92 -18.98 22.47
CA LYS A 500 -14.99 -18.60 23.38
C LYS A 500 -14.82 -17.15 23.85
N GLY A 501 -15.85 -16.32 23.62
CA GLY A 501 -15.88 -14.90 23.97
C GLY A 501 -15.52 -13.94 22.83
N THR A 502 -15.02 -14.41 21.69
CA THR A 502 -14.78 -13.56 20.53
C THR A 502 -16.02 -13.42 19.67
N LYS A 503 -16.60 -12.24 19.63
CA LYS A 503 -17.78 -11.98 18.81
C LYS A 503 -17.41 -11.82 17.34
N ARG A 504 -18.05 -12.60 16.47
CA ARG A 504 -17.95 -12.46 15.00
C ARG A 504 -19.35 -12.20 14.44
N ARG A 505 -19.50 -11.14 13.63
CA ARG A 505 -20.79 -10.71 13.10
C ARG A 505 -20.66 -10.46 11.60
N LEU A 506 -21.28 -11.32 10.78
CA LEU A 506 -21.22 -11.28 9.33
C LEU A 506 -22.65 -11.08 8.77
N PHE A 507 -23.02 -9.86 8.47
CA PHE A 507 -24.39 -9.52 8.05
C PHE A 507 -24.43 -8.78 6.72
N ASN A 508 -25.40 -9.12 5.89
CA ASN A 508 -25.72 -8.38 4.68
C ASN A 508 -24.54 -8.22 3.71
N ASN A 509 -23.62 -9.19 3.65
CA ASN A 509 -22.51 -9.15 2.70
C ASN A 509 -22.86 -9.86 1.40
N VAL A 510 -22.32 -9.39 0.28
CA VAL A 510 -22.30 -10.13 -0.99
C VAL A 510 -20.98 -10.90 -1.08
N PHE A 511 -21.07 -12.21 -1.26
CA PHE A 511 -19.95 -13.09 -1.55
C PHE A 511 -20.10 -13.70 -2.93
N ILE A 512 -19.25 -13.28 -3.87
CA ILE A 512 -19.23 -13.75 -5.24
C ILE A 512 -18.00 -14.65 -5.42
N GLN A 513 -18.24 -15.87 -5.88
CA GLN A 513 -17.20 -16.80 -6.27
C GLN A 513 -17.13 -16.83 -7.80
N VAL A 514 -15.95 -16.60 -8.37
CA VAL A 514 -15.79 -16.65 -9.83
C VAL A 514 -15.83 -18.08 -10.30
N ASP A 515 -15.01 -18.94 -9.72
CA ASP A 515 -14.95 -20.39 -10.01
C ASP A 515 -15.25 -21.22 -8.78
N GLY A 516 -15.98 -22.31 -8.98
CA GLY A 516 -16.27 -23.29 -7.93
C GLY A 516 -17.35 -22.84 -6.93
N ASN A 517 -17.42 -23.52 -5.82
CA ASN A 517 -18.40 -23.26 -4.76
C ASN A 517 -17.83 -22.27 -3.74
N PRO A 518 -18.58 -21.25 -3.30
CA PRO A 518 -18.13 -20.43 -2.20
C PRO A 518 -18.03 -21.30 -0.94
N GLY A 519 -16.81 -21.44 -0.48
CA GLY A 519 -16.55 -22.06 0.78
C GLY A 519 -16.85 -21.12 1.94
N LEU A 520 -18.08 -20.74 2.17
CA LEU A 520 -18.42 -20.11 3.43
C LEU A 520 -18.50 -21.20 4.50
N HIS A 521 -17.40 -21.50 5.14
CA HIS A 521 -17.41 -22.33 6.32
C HIS A 521 -18.01 -21.52 7.47
N VAL A 522 -19.29 -21.66 7.65
CA VAL A 522 -19.95 -21.10 8.83
C VAL A 522 -19.97 -22.22 9.87
N PRO A 523 -19.27 -22.08 10.98
CA PRO A 523 -19.35 -23.04 12.06
C PRO A 523 -20.80 -23.17 12.53
N GLY A 524 -21.11 -24.25 13.23
CA GLY A 524 -22.44 -24.43 13.82
C GLY A 524 -22.85 -23.22 14.68
N PRO A 525 -24.14 -23.02 14.93
CA PRO A 525 -24.62 -21.91 15.73
C PRO A 525 -23.90 -21.85 17.08
N ASN A 526 -23.27 -20.72 17.36
CA ASN A 526 -22.76 -20.44 18.69
C ASN A 526 -22.91 -18.93 18.94
N ASP A 527 -23.02 -18.51 20.19
CA ASP A 527 -23.26 -17.12 20.57
C ASP A 527 -22.12 -16.18 20.17
N ASP A 528 -20.94 -16.73 19.92
CA ASP A 528 -19.76 -15.96 19.53
C ASP A 528 -19.73 -15.66 18.03
N VAL A 529 -20.42 -16.46 17.20
CA VAL A 529 -20.48 -16.27 15.75
C VAL A 529 -21.93 -16.16 15.29
N MET A 530 -22.26 -15.07 14.62
CA MET A 530 -23.56 -14.88 13.98
C MET A 530 -23.34 -14.42 12.53
N ALA A 531 -24.06 -15.04 11.59
CA ALA A 531 -24.00 -14.69 10.18
C ALA A 531 -25.40 -14.84 9.57
N ASP A 532 -25.95 -13.77 9.02
CA ASP A 532 -27.30 -13.80 8.42
C ASP A 532 -27.48 -12.71 7.37
N GLY A 533 -28.44 -12.90 6.48
CA GLY A 533 -28.77 -11.95 5.43
C GLY A 533 -27.66 -11.77 4.39
N ASN A 534 -26.73 -12.71 4.27
CA ASN A 534 -25.68 -12.64 3.27
C ASN A 534 -26.15 -13.19 1.92
N LEU A 535 -25.65 -12.63 0.81
CA LEU A 535 -25.89 -13.18 -0.52
C LEU A 535 -24.67 -13.94 -1.00
N LEU A 536 -24.89 -15.14 -1.52
CA LEU A 536 -23.85 -16.01 -2.07
C LEU A 536 -24.15 -16.32 -3.54
N TRP A 537 -23.15 -16.12 -4.42
CA TRP A 537 -23.30 -16.29 -5.86
C TRP A 537 -22.04 -16.88 -6.50
N GLY A 538 -22.23 -17.77 -7.48
CA GLY A 538 -21.16 -18.29 -8.35
C GLY A 538 -21.26 -17.74 -9.77
N MET A 539 -20.27 -16.98 -10.23
CA MET A 539 -20.33 -16.32 -11.53
C MET A 539 -20.38 -17.31 -12.70
N ARG A 540 -19.49 -18.30 -12.70
CA ARG A 540 -19.38 -19.26 -13.81
C ARG A 540 -20.27 -20.48 -13.64
N THR A 541 -20.60 -20.84 -12.42
CA THR A 541 -21.41 -22.02 -12.14
C THR A 541 -22.90 -21.77 -12.15
N GLY A 542 -23.33 -20.50 -12.06
CA GLY A 542 -24.74 -20.11 -12.12
C GLY A 542 -25.64 -20.89 -11.16
N PRO A 543 -26.84 -21.28 -11.60
CA PRO A 543 -27.76 -22.05 -10.76
C PRO A 543 -27.25 -23.44 -10.35
N GLY A 544 -26.34 -24.04 -11.09
CA GLY A 544 -25.67 -25.31 -10.74
C GLY A 544 -24.77 -25.19 -9.50
N PHE A 545 -24.35 -24.00 -9.18
CA PHE A 545 -23.67 -23.65 -7.95
C PHE A 545 -24.51 -23.90 -6.68
N GLN A 546 -25.81 -23.91 -6.83
CA GLN A 546 -26.73 -24.18 -5.74
C GLN A 546 -26.82 -25.67 -5.35
N GLY A 547 -25.97 -26.52 -5.92
CA GLY A 547 -25.95 -27.93 -5.64
C GLY A 547 -26.06 -28.30 -4.15
N ASP A 548 -25.62 -29.44 -3.78
CA ASP A 548 -25.76 -30.03 -2.42
C ASP A 548 -25.45 -29.10 -1.24
N PHE A 549 -24.56 -28.14 -1.40
CA PHE A 549 -24.21 -27.20 -0.32
C PHE A 549 -25.39 -26.34 0.11
N PHE A 550 -26.04 -25.66 -0.84
CA PHE A 550 -27.19 -24.81 -0.52
C PHE A 550 -28.45 -25.61 -0.19
N ALA A 551 -28.64 -26.77 -0.83
CA ALA A 551 -29.70 -27.66 -0.44
C ALA A 551 -29.55 -28.12 1.02
N LYS A 552 -28.34 -28.48 1.44
CA LYS A 552 -28.02 -28.81 2.83
C LYS A 552 -28.18 -27.62 3.78
N ARG A 553 -27.82 -26.44 3.34
CA ARG A 553 -27.97 -25.21 4.13
C ARG A 553 -29.44 -24.82 4.32
N LYS A 554 -30.22 -24.84 3.24
CA LYS A 554 -31.69 -24.63 3.30
C LYS A 554 -32.41 -25.67 4.14
N ALA A 555 -31.95 -26.93 4.11
CA ALA A 555 -32.53 -28.00 4.89
C ALA A 555 -32.19 -27.91 6.40
N ARG A 556 -31.20 -27.10 6.78
CA ARG A 556 -30.81 -26.84 8.18
C ARG A 556 -30.69 -25.36 8.41
N PRO A 557 -31.81 -24.59 8.39
CA PRO A 557 -31.77 -23.20 8.80
C PRO A 557 -31.24 -23.17 10.23
N GLY A 558 -30.25 -22.31 10.47
CA GLY A 558 -29.79 -22.04 11.83
C GLY A 558 -30.89 -21.35 12.63
N PRO A 559 -30.73 -21.17 13.92
CA PRO A 559 -31.58 -20.29 14.70
C PRO A 559 -31.53 -18.86 14.10
N ASP A 560 -32.51 -18.03 14.44
CA ASP A 560 -32.54 -16.63 14.02
C ASP A 560 -31.18 -15.97 14.25
N GLY A 561 -30.68 -15.28 13.19
CA GLY A 561 -29.35 -14.70 13.19
C GLY A 561 -28.23 -15.63 12.71
N PHE A 562 -28.57 -16.83 12.16
CA PHE A 562 -27.59 -17.76 11.65
C PHE A 562 -27.99 -18.33 10.27
N GLY A 563 -27.92 -17.52 9.22
CA GLY A 563 -28.17 -17.88 7.84
C GLY A 563 -29.64 -18.20 7.50
N ALA A 564 -30.56 -17.82 8.34
CA ALA A 564 -32.00 -18.04 8.09
C ALA A 564 -32.51 -17.16 6.92
N HIS A 565 -31.90 -16.01 6.73
CA HIS A 565 -32.25 -15.03 5.69
C HIS A 565 -31.18 -14.91 4.60
N ASP A 566 -30.24 -15.85 4.51
CA ASP A 566 -29.22 -15.85 3.46
C ASP A 566 -29.87 -16.00 2.07
N VAL A 567 -29.38 -15.26 1.09
CA VAL A 567 -29.87 -15.20 -0.28
C VAL A 567 -28.91 -15.92 -1.22
N PHE A 568 -29.47 -16.77 -2.10
CA PHE A 568 -28.72 -17.53 -3.09
C PHE A 568 -29.21 -17.15 -4.48
N ALA A 569 -28.70 -16.04 -5.01
CA ALA A 569 -29.15 -15.47 -6.27
C ALA A 569 -28.04 -14.60 -6.91
N ASP A 570 -28.21 -14.32 -8.21
CA ASP A 570 -27.42 -13.30 -8.89
C ASP A 570 -27.66 -11.93 -8.23
N PRO A 571 -26.60 -11.26 -7.75
CA PRO A 571 -26.72 -9.94 -7.14
C PRO A 571 -27.15 -8.84 -8.13
N ARG A 572 -27.11 -9.09 -9.44
CA ARG A 572 -27.47 -8.16 -10.51
C ARG A 572 -26.78 -6.81 -10.38
N LEU A 573 -25.49 -6.83 -10.19
CA LEU A 573 -24.68 -5.61 -10.14
C LEU A 573 -24.59 -4.94 -11.51
N ALA A 574 -24.45 -3.62 -11.53
CA ALA A 574 -24.52 -2.84 -12.74
C ALA A 574 -23.42 -3.19 -13.75
N HIS A 575 -22.19 -3.38 -13.29
CA HIS A 575 -21.10 -3.84 -14.14
C HIS A 575 -20.10 -4.66 -13.32
N LEU A 576 -20.26 -5.96 -13.40
CA LEU A 576 -19.29 -6.93 -12.90
C LEU A 576 -19.07 -7.97 -14.01
N VAL A 577 -17.93 -7.87 -14.67
CA VAL A 577 -17.51 -8.76 -15.75
C VAL A 577 -16.23 -9.48 -15.33
N ASP A 578 -16.19 -10.78 -15.59
CA ASP A 578 -14.99 -11.57 -15.32
C ASP A 578 -13.84 -11.13 -16.24
N GLY A 579 -12.62 -10.97 -15.68
CA GLY A 579 -11.46 -10.46 -16.40
C GLY A 579 -11.43 -8.94 -16.61
N GLU A 580 -12.42 -8.20 -16.14
CA GLU A 580 -12.42 -6.74 -16.15
C GLU A 580 -12.30 -6.16 -14.73
N PRO A 581 -11.67 -4.99 -14.57
CA PRO A 581 -11.68 -4.28 -13.29
C PRO A 581 -13.10 -4.02 -12.78
N VAL A 582 -13.27 -3.91 -11.48
CA VAL A 582 -14.54 -3.49 -10.90
C VAL A 582 -14.85 -2.06 -11.34
N LEU A 583 -15.94 -1.89 -12.07
CA LEU A 583 -16.37 -0.59 -12.58
C LEU A 583 -17.61 -0.06 -11.85
N ASP A 584 -18.65 -0.89 -11.68
CA ASP A 584 -19.91 -0.45 -11.07
C ASP A 584 -20.59 -1.61 -10.33
N LEU A 585 -20.55 -1.57 -9.03
CA LEU A 585 -21.17 -2.57 -8.16
C LEU A 585 -22.52 -2.13 -7.58
N ARG A 586 -23.13 -1.08 -8.13
CA ARG A 586 -24.48 -0.70 -7.72
C ARG A 586 -25.50 -1.75 -8.19
N PRO A 587 -26.47 -2.12 -7.37
CA PRO A 587 -27.50 -3.06 -7.80
C PRO A 587 -28.43 -2.46 -8.86
N ARG A 588 -28.86 -3.30 -9.79
CA ARG A 588 -29.90 -2.97 -10.79
C ARG A 588 -31.29 -3.46 -10.38
N GLY A 589 -31.49 -3.72 -9.10
CA GLY A 589 -32.66 -4.41 -8.56
C GLY A 589 -32.43 -5.91 -8.42
N GLY A 590 -33.38 -6.62 -7.88
CA GLY A 590 -33.31 -8.08 -7.71
C GLY A 590 -32.83 -8.54 -6.33
N GLY A 591 -32.06 -9.64 -6.27
CA GLY A 591 -31.82 -10.40 -5.05
C GLY A 591 -31.09 -9.70 -3.90
N VAL A 592 -30.53 -8.52 -4.10
CA VAL A 592 -29.85 -7.74 -3.05
C VAL A 592 -30.69 -6.61 -2.47
N VAL A 593 -31.68 -6.11 -3.24
CA VAL A 593 -32.48 -4.95 -2.85
C VAL A 593 -33.57 -5.36 -1.85
N ASP A 594 -33.69 -4.66 -0.73
CA ASP A 594 -34.63 -4.94 0.37
C ASP A 594 -34.54 -6.38 0.91
N ALA A 595 -33.41 -7.05 0.73
CA ALA A 595 -33.22 -8.47 1.04
C ALA A 595 -32.43 -8.74 2.32
N GLY A 596 -31.76 -7.73 2.86
CA GLY A 596 -30.97 -7.83 4.05
C GLY A 596 -31.76 -7.90 5.35
N VAL A 597 -31.07 -8.15 6.43
CA VAL A 597 -31.61 -8.13 7.80
C VAL A 597 -31.25 -6.83 8.51
N ALA A 598 -32.09 -6.41 9.44
CA ALA A 598 -31.79 -5.22 10.23
C ALA A 598 -30.53 -5.44 11.07
N VAL A 599 -29.58 -4.52 11.00
CA VAL A 599 -28.41 -4.47 11.88
C VAL A 599 -28.65 -3.42 12.98
N PRO A 600 -28.01 -3.61 14.16
CA PRO A 600 -28.16 -2.68 15.28
C PRO A 600 -27.89 -1.23 14.85
N THR A 601 -28.70 -0.29 15.34
CA THR A 601 -28.58 1.12 14.97
C THR A 601 -27.31 1.79 15.49
N GLU A 602 -26.72 1.26 16.55
CA GLU A 602 -25.43 1.67 17.11
C GLU A 602 -24.23 1.25 16.28
N TRP A 603 -24.38 0.29 15.34
CA TRP A 603 -23.31 -0.03 14.41
C TRP A 603 -23.16 1.09 13.38
N PRO A 604 -21.96 1.59 13.14
CA PRO A 604 -21.76 2.64 12.15
C PRO A 604 -22.13 2.16 10.74
N ASP A 605 -22.78 3.00 9.97
CA ASP A 605 -23.06 2.77 8.54
C ASP A 605 -23.20 4.11 7.81
N SER A 606 -22.24 4.42 6.96
CA SER A 606 -22.13 5.66 6.19
C SER A 606 -23.26 5.86 5.20
N LEU A 607 -23.84 4.76 4.68
CA LEU A 607 -24.90 4.79 3.68
C LEU A 607 -26.30 4.45 4.24
N ARG A 608 -26.43 4.31 5.55
CA ARG A 608 -27.74 3.96 6.19
C ARG A 608 -28.88 4.88 5.76
N ALA A 609 -28.63 6.17 5.62
CA ALA A 609 -29.65 7.14 5.22
C ALA A 609 -30.04 7.03 3.73
N ALA A 610 -29.14 6.48 2.90
CA ALA A 610 -29.39 6.24 1.48
C ALA A 610 -30.10 4.89 1.24
N ASP A 611 -29.90 3.95 2.17
CA ASP A 611 -30.47 2.60 2.14
C ASP A 611 -31.93 2.64 2.66
N ARG A 612 -32.89 2.71 1.74
CA ARG A 612 -34.30 2.92 2.06
C ARG A 612 -35.07 1.61 2.07
N GLY A 613 -35.93 1.41 3.04
CA GLY A 613 -36.71 0.19 3.20
C GLY A 613 -36.05 -0.82 4.14
N LYS A 614 -36.08 -2.09 3.76
CA LYS A 614 -35.21 -3.08 4.39
C LYS A 614 -33.79 -2.87 3.89
N PRO A 615 -32.76 -3.25 4.68
CA PRO A 615 -31.38 -3.10 4.23
C PRO A 615 -31.11 -3.83 2.90
N ASP A 616 -30.34 -3.17 2.04
CA ASP A 616 -29.80 -3.81 0.85
C ASP A 616 -28.54 -4.62 1.22
N ILE A 617 -28.33 -5.74 0.53
CA ILE A 617 -27.15 -6.59 0.76
C ILE A 617 -25.98 -6.07 -0.07
N GLY A 618 -24.78 -5.94 0.53
CA GLY A 618 -23.56 -5.53 -0.16
C GLY A 618 -23.12 -4.09 0.09
N ALA A 619 -22.05 -3.69 -0.59
CA ALA A 619 -21.37 -2.44 -0.34
C ALA A 619 -22.19 -1.20 -0.69
N LEU A 620 -22.95 -1.24 -1.78
CA LEU A 620 -23.70 -0.10 -2.28
C LEU A 620 -25.19 -0.43 -2.31
N PRO A 621 -26.05 0.35 -1.64
CA PRO A 621 -27.49 0.20 -1.74
C PRO A 621 -28.02 0.78 -3.07
N LEU A 622 -29.25 0.42 -3.43
CA LEU A 622 -29.92 0.91 -4.63
C LEU A 622 -30.02 2.45 -4.62
N GLY A 623 -29.56 3.06 -5.70
CA GLY A 623 -29.54 4.52 -5.84
C GLY A 623 -28.36 5.23 -5.17
N ALA A 624 -27.46 4.50 -4.53
CA ALA A 624 -26.20 5.07 -4.05
C ALA A 624 -25.31 5.55 -5.22
N PRO A 625 -24.45 6.54 -5.00
CA PRO A 625 -23.42 6.88 -5.99
C PRO A 625 -22.43 5.72 -6.18
N MET A 626 -21.68 5.76 -7.28
CA MET A 626 -20.56 4.84 -7.45
C MET A 626 -19.54 5.03 -6.32
N LEU A 627 -18.92 3.93 -5.91
CA LEU A 627 -17.82 3.97 -4.95
C LEU A 627 -16.69 4.86 -5.49
N GLN A 628 -16.30 5.85 -4.70
CA GLN A 628 -15.26 6.80 -5.02
C GLN A 628 -14.09 6.56 -4.09
N VAL A 629 -12.92 6.18 -4.63
CA VAL A 629 -11.73 5.84 -3.85
C VAL A 629 -10.47 6.49 -4.40
N GLY A 630 -9.51 6.72 -3.52
CA GLY A 630 -8.22 7.27 -3.88
C GLY A 630 -8.19 8.79 -4.07
N PRO A 631 -7.01 9.35 -4.32
CA PRO A 631 -6.79 10.81 -4.26
C PRO A 631 -7.61 11.64 -5.23
N THR A 632 -7.90 11.10 -6.41
CA THR A 632 -8.65 11.80 -7.47
C THR A 632 -10.15 11.84 -7.23
N ALA A 633 -10.65 10.98 -6.35
CA ALA A 633 -12.06 10.87 -6.01
C ALA A 633 -12.50 11.79 -4.87
N ALA A 634 -11.55 12.34 -4.14
CA ALA A 634 -11.85 13.20 -3.00
C ALA A 634 -12.63 14.46 -3.42
N PRO A 635 -13.60 14.91 -2.61
CA PRO A 635 -14.30 16.17 -2.85
C PRO A 635 -13.30 17.33 -2.99
N LYS A 636 -13.51 18.18 -4.01
CA LYS A 636 -12.74 19.42 -4.14
C LYS A 636 -13.06 20.32 -2.94
N ARG A 637 -12.02 20.80 -2.28
CA ARG A 637 -12.14 21.78 -1.17
C ARG A 637 -12.22 23.19 -1.71
#